data_9a0f091a2cb0b80126445f3aa20cff4a
#
_entry.id   9a0f091a2cb0b80126445f3aa20cff4a
#
_cell.length_a   1.000
_cell.length_b   1.000
_cell.length_c   1.000
_cell.angle_alpha   90.00
_cell.angle_beta   90.00
_cell.angle_gamma   90.00
#
_symmetry.space_group_name_H-M   'P 1'
#
loop_
_entity.id
_entity.type
_entity.pdbx_description
1 polymer ?
#
loop_
_entity_poly.entity_id
_entity_poly.type
_entity_poly.pdbx_seq_one_letter_code
_entity_poly.pdbx_strand_id
1 'polypeptide(L)'
;MSMMFLALHISAFSQILVRGKVLDSVGAPLPFAQVQLYAHEGTTPLAATQSNPNGLFTLEVADTGIYRLEVHSLGYAEYLQEVVVGDAGELQLPTIQLSPSYEEIGSVQVEGERPVVRKGDSVVYQVGAFAKGNERSIGEVMNRMPGLYVSSDGSVSYQGWSVSKMMVGGTDLFGQGYGVLTNNLNPSAVKEVQVLENFEESRLLKRVRRKSERVAINLEMKDGAGQVVGSLEGSYGYRLMHRANVSLVGVWQGLQWSLLANSNTVGETPAHSWADPQGLNNIGSGEELSLPIPKPGSIEAVTSTQGSSAPLSASRRRRNLSHMVGFSTVLSPNRRFQLKANVVGQKEDDQYASGYRSKVKIGNLSFNRDEQSQKEVGSYTAVGRVTLDWEAYDQADLRYEGGYSFRQNQSNGWNEGQQNRLSEMGFSRWQRMDHTLLYTQSFDSAGLIRGGFEWQSQWLAADYSAAISGTVPRGLVGKQGLTASYPQALHTGKTLWLYLAPIAKGFTGDARLGGLYFQQSLLTRGNHNRSVAATLQQSDLFAGGAVNYTVGPVLVKAGLLAHTVRQDLEATLPSELPGKRLYLAEPSLAIVASTERHYGLLKYSRNSTTSTLLDVLPEPLVKSYRSTQQGSTEFRLHHGNTYQIYYSYANVLSRNSLQTQLYYNHNSHPIDTHDVIAASHTTSYIISGRRSSTLYASLNTDYYLGILNTTFRAAASAQRSYYTQNVNEWEIPLVDDYLTAEVSLRTHFHSIFDISVGADWRTNRLQSDGPVQLRHSTSAYADLQFTFGPVLWTTTIERLEPGVQKGNPNAAYFLDSEVQWTVLPQKLTLYISGNNLLNSNTYIYYSVDNLEAAYLRYDIAPIRVMAGGRWQL
;
A
#
# COMPACT_ATOMS: atom_id res chain seq x y z
N MET A 1 -34.42 36.03 -72.86
CA MET A 1 -34.74 35.43 -74.17
C MET A 1 -33.48 34.79 -74.72
N SER A 2 -33.42 33.54 -74.72
CA SER A 2 -32.91 32.51 -75.58
C SER A 2 -32.64 31.19 -74.81
N MET A 3 -33.54 30.27 -75.02
CA MET A 3 -33.39 28.88 -74.62
C MET A 3 -32.34 28.25 -75.54
N MET A 4 -31.36 27.54 -74.90
CA MET A 4 -30.46 26.64 -75.63
C MET A 4 -30.72 25.22 -75.14
N PHE A 5 -31.34 24.41 -75.97
CA PHE A 5 -31.58 23.00 -75.79
C PHE A 5 -30.24 22.24 -75.78
N LEU A 6 -29.94 21.55 -74.69
CA LEU A 6 -28.87 20.57 -74.64
C LEU A 6 -29.46 19.16 -74.88
N ALA A 7 -29.26 18.61 -76.08
CA ALA A 7 -29.66 17.26 -76.37
C ALA A 7 -28.78 16.25 -75.62
N LEU A 8 -29.40 15.51 -74.66
CA LEU A 8 -28.74 14.39 -73.97
C LEU A 8 -28.74 13.18 -74.94
N HIS A 9 -27.59 12.80 -75.47
CA HIS A 9 -27.46 11.51 -76.14
C HIS A 9 -27.43 10.39 -75.07
N ILE A 10 -28.48 9.65 -74.89
CA ILE A 10 -28.57 8.41 -74.15
C ILE A 10 -27.97 7.36 -75.04
N SER A 11 -26.67 7.02 -74.81
CA SER A 11 -26.08 5.78 -75.35
C SER A 11 -26.68 4.64 -74.56
N ALA A 12 -27.56 3.84 -75.23
CA ALA A 12 -28.01 2.53 -74.74
C ALA A 12 -26.77 1.58 -74.76
N PHE A 13 -26.13 1.36 -73.62
CA PHE A 13 -25.15 0.29 -73.44
C PHE A 13 -25.93 -1.02 -73.49
N SER A 14 -25.71 -1.86 -74.53
CA SER A 14 -26.18 -3.22 -74.55
C SER A 14 -25.37 -4.00 -73.50
N GLN A 15 -26.01 -4.33 -72.37
CA GLN A 15 -25.42 -5.22 -71.39
C GLN A 15 -25.52 -6.64 -71.87
N ILE A 16 -24.41 -7.39 -71.84
CA ILE A 16 -24.35 -8.82 -72.18
C ILE A 16 -24.60 -9.61 -70.90
N LEU A 17 -25.58 -10.50 -70.92
CA LEU A 17 -25.92 -11.35 -69.81
C LEU A 17 -25.16 -12.65 -69.85
N VAL A 18 -24.33 -12.93 -68.86
CA VAL A 18 -23.64 -14.20 -68.65
C VAL A 18 -24.38 -14.99 -67.59
N ARG A 19 -24.98 -16.16 -68.04
CA ARG A 19 -25.76 -17.03 -67.16
C ARG A 19 -25.10 -18.37 -66.99
N GLY A 20 -25.30 -18.97 -65.84
CA GLY A 20 -24.78 -20.27 -65.52
C GLY A 20 -25.49 -20.92 -64.33
N LYS A 21 -25.07 -22.12 -64.03
CA LYS A 21 -25.59 -22.90 -62.93
C LYS A 21 -24.43 -23.52 -62.15
N VAL A 22 -24.50 -23.42 -60.84
CA VAL A 22 -23.50 -24.01 -59.92
C VAL A 22 -24.12 -25.18 -59.19
N LEU A 23 -23.46 -26.34 -59.26
CA LEU A 23 -23.85 -27.59 -58.60
C LEU A 23 -22.72 -28.05 -57.66
N ASP A 24 -23.01 -28.85 -56.66
CA ASP A 24 -22.06 -29.62 -55.93
C ASP A 24 -21.54 -30.88 -56.67
N SER A 25 -20.64 -31.63 -56.07
CA SER A 25 -20.05 -32.84 -56.62
C SER A 25 -21.04 -33.99 -56.82
N VAL A 26 -22.26 -33.96 -56.22
CA VAL A 26 -23.31 -34.92 -56.31
C VAL A 26 -24.47 -34.45 -57.23
N GLY A 27 -24.33 -33.24 -57.84
CA GLY A 27 -25.29 -32.68 -58.77
C GLY A 27 -26.41 -31.88 -58.10
N ALA A 28 -26.36 -31.59 -56.79
CA ALA A 28 -27.36 -30.74 -56.14
C ALA A 28 -27.06 -29.27 -56.41
N PRO A 29 -28.07 -28.39 -56.54
CA PRO A 29 -27.86 -26.94 -56.69
C PRO A 29 -27.16 -26.35 -55.50
N LEU A 30 -26.13 -25.54 -55.76
CA LEU A 30 -25.36 -24.85 -54.74
C LEU A 30 -25.84 -23.39 -54.60
N PRO A 31 -26.62 -23.08 -53.56
CA PRO A 31 -27.13 -21.74 -53.36
C PRO A 31 -26.05 -20.82 -52.77
N PHE A 32 -26.12 -19.54 -53.06
CA PHE A 32 -25.27 -18.46 -52.53
C PHE A 32 -23.76 -18.64 -52.84
N ALA A 33 -23.41 -19.44 -53.87
CA ALA A 33 -22.04 -19.45 -54.36
C ALA A 33 -21.71 -18.09 -54.98
N GLN A 34 -20.63 -17.50 -54.57
CA GLN A 34 -20.14 -16.20 -55.04
C GLN A 34 -19.52 -16.41 -56.42
N VAL A 35 -20.01 -15.70 -57.42
CA VAL A 35 -19.52 -15.76 -58.81
C VAL A 35 -18.96 -14.40 -59.16
N GLN A 36 -17.69 -14.36 -59.55
CA GLN A 36 -16.97 -13.13 -59.86
C GLN A 36 -16.33 -13.24 -61.26
N LEU A 37 -16.36 -12.14 -61.98
CA LEU A 37 -15.77 -12.05 -63.32
C LEU A 37 -14.67 -10.98 -63.30
N TYR A 38 -13.48 -11.33 -63.70
CA TYR A 38 -12.31 -10.46 -63.77
C TYR A 38 -11.86 -10.25 -65.21
N ALA A 39 -11.21 -9.13 -65.50
CA ALA A 39 -10.43 -9.02 -66.70
C ALA A 39 -9.31 -10.08 -66.72
N HIS A 40 -8.86 -10.55 -67.89
CA HIS A 40 -7.94 -11.67 -68.05
C HIS A 40 -6.69 -11.58 -67.12
N GLU A 41 -6.11 -10.38 -66.96
CA GLU A 41 -5.00 -10.10 -66.03
C GLU A 41 -5.36 -9.18 -64.84
N GLY A 42 -6.65 -8.95 -64.64
CA GLY A 42 -7.16 -8.02 -63.56
C GLY A 42 -7.22 -8.70 -62.20
N THR A 43 -6.98 -7.90 -61.13
CA THR A 43 -7.12 -8.35 -59.75
C THR A 43 -8.38 -7.83 -59.04
N THR A 44 -9.14 -6.95 -59.70
CA THR A 44 -10.44 -6.45 -59.21
C THR A 44 -11.57 -7.03 -60.03
N PRO A 45 -12.65 -7.54 -59.39
CA PRO A 45 -13.79 -8.09 -60.15
C PRO A 45 -14.52 -6.96 -60.89
N LEU A 46 -14.82 -7.18 -62.14
CA LEU A 46 -15.61 -6.30 -63.01
C LEU A 46 -17.12 -6.49 -62.81
N ALA A 47 -17.53 -7.71 -62.50
CA ALA A 47 -18.92 -8.06 -62.16
C ALA A 47 -18.91 -9.18 -61.09
N ALA A 48 -19.88 -9.12 -60.20
CA ALA A 48 -20.02 -10.12 -59.14
C ALA A 48 -21.51 -10.37 -58.88
N THR A 49 -21.86 -11.63 -58.62
CA THR A 49 -23.22 -12.06 -58.24
C THR A 49 -23.14 -13.25 -57.28
N GLN A 50 -24.31 -13.69 -56.80
CA GLN A 50 -24.47 -14.94 -56.06
C GLN A 50 -25.48 -15.86 -56.75
N SER A 51 -25.24 -17.17 -56.69
CA SER A 51 -26.21 -18.13 -57.14
C SER A 51 -27.48 -18.12 -56.27
N ASN A 52 -28.67 -18.24 -56.92
CA ASN A 52 -29.94 -18.34 -56.22
C ASN A 52 -30.12 -19.75 -55.58
N PRO A 53 -31.28 -20.04 -54.90
CA PRO A 53 -31.52 -21.34 -54.28
C PRO A 53 -31.51 -22.51 -55.20
N ASN A 54 -31.71 -22.30 -56.55
CA ASN A 54 -31.65 -23.32 -57.57
C ASN A 54 -30.24 -23.44 -58.22
N GLY A 55 -29.23 -22.72 -57.65
CA GLY A 55 -27.88 -22.72 -58.19
C GLY A 55 -27.66 -21.83 -59.42
N LEU A 56 -28.66 -21.09 -59.88
CA LEU A 56 -28.60 -20.25 -61.09
C LEU A 56 -28.01 -18.89 -60.75
N PHE A 57 -27.14 -18.33 -61.58
CA PHE A 57 -26.59 -17.01 -61.49
C PHE A 57 -26.69 -16.24 -62.82
N THR A 58 -26.66 -14.91 -62.71
CA THR A 58 -26.61 -14.01 -63.87
C THR A 58 -25.65 -12.89 -63.58
N LEU A 59 -24.69 -12.64 -64.45
CA LEU A 59 -23.74 -11.51 -64.39
C LEU A 59 -23.99 -10.57 -65.58
N GLU A 60 -23.89 -9.30 -65.39
CA GLU A 60 -23.99 -8.27 -66.40
C GLU A 60 -22.59 -7.76 -66.77
N VAL A 61 -22.28 -7.81 -68.08
CA VAL A 61 -20.96 -7.41 -68.57
C VAL A 61 -21.14 -6.33 -69.64
N ALA A 62 -20.41 -5.27 -69.59
CA ALA A 62 -20.54 -4.13 -70.48
C ALA A 62 -19.87 -4.33 -71.88
N ASP A 63 -18.74 -5.05 -71.89
CA ASP A 63 -17.87 -5.16 -73.06
C ASP A 63 -17.64 -6.63 -73.44
N THR A 64 -17.41 -6.90 -74.75
CA THR A 64 -16.92 -8.15 -75.22
C THR A 64 -15.44 -8.35 -74.93
N GLY A 65 -15.06 -9.61 -74.65
CA GLY A 65 -13.67 -9.90 -74.34
C GLY A 65 -13.43 -11.25 -73.70
N ILE A 66 -12.17 -11.51 -73.33
CA ILE A 66 -11.77 -12.69 -72.55
C ILE A 66 -11.75 -12.30 -71.05
N TYR A 67 -12.47 -13.05 -70.27
CA TYR A 67 -12.66 -12.87 -68.87
C TYR A 67 -12.29 -14.12 -68.11
N ARG A 68 -11.83 -13.92 -66.81
CA ARG A 68 -11.63 -15.02 -65.90
C ARG A 68 -12.81 -15.05 -64.93
N LEU A 69 -13.57 -16.17 -64.98
CA LEU A 69 -14.64 -16.44 -64.05
C LEU A 69 -14.12 -17.22 -62.86
N GLU A 70 -14.42 -16.75 -61.68
CA GLU A 70 -14.11 -17.34 -60.40
C GLU A 70 -15.40 -17.65 -59.64
N VAL A 71 -15.51 -18.91 -59.12
CA VAL A 71 -16.65 -19.30 -58.32
C VAL A 71 -16.18 -19.84 -57.00
N HIS A 72 -16.64 -19.19 -55.92
CA HIS A 72 -16.31 -19.55 -54.55
C HIS A 72 -17.55 -19.98 -53.79
N SER A 73 -17.43 -21.04 -52.99
CA SER A 73 -18.44 -21.44 -52.02
C SER A 73 -17.77 -22.06 -50.79
N LEU A 74 -18.27 -21.75 -49.61
CA LEU A 74 -17.68 -22.24 -48.34
C LEU A 74 -17.73 -23.78 -48.32
N GLY A 75 -16.55 -24.39 -48.09
CA GLY A 75 -16.39 -25.87 -48.10
C GLY A 75 -16.15 -26.49 -49.44
N TYR A 76 -15.99 -25.71 -50.51
CA TYR A 76 -15.69 -26.18 -51.88
C TYR A 76 -14.40 -25.57 -52.41
N ALA A 77 -13.74 -26.29 -53.29
CA ALA A 77 -12.57 -25.79 -54.00
C ALA A 77 -12.98 -24.66 -54.98
N GLU A 78 -12.12 -23.65 -55.04
CA GLU A 78 -12.27 -22.57 -56.01
C GLU A 78 -12.30 -23.08 -57.43
N TYR A 79 -13.26 -22.58 -58.23
CA TYR A 79 -13.37 -22.89 -59.61
C TYR A 79 -12.96 -21.70 -60.49
N LEU A 80 -12.03 -21.91 -61.36
CA LEU A 80 -11.47 -20.92 -62.27
C LEU A 80 -11.71 -21.37 -63.71
N GLN A 81 -12.29 -20.49 -64.54
CA GLN A 81 -12.51 -20.71 -65.94
C GLN A 81 -12.31 -19.44 -66.76
N GLU A 82 -11.67 -19.54 -67.89
CA GLU A 82 -11.70 -18.50 -68.92
C GLU A 82 -13.04 -18.49 -69.66
N VAL A 83 -13.63 -17.34 -69.85
CA VAL A 83 -14.93 -17.16 -70.55
C VAL A 83 -14.77 -16.10 -71.62
N VAL A 84 -15.12 -16.43 -72.83
CA VAL A 84 -15.10 -15.51 -73.98
C VAL A 84 -16.55 -14.98 -74.17
N VAL A 85 -16.69 -13.67 -73.90
CA VAL A 85 -17.96 -12.96 -74.04
C VAL A 85 -18.01 -12.27 -75.42
N GLY A 86 -18.87 -12.73 -76.29
CA GLY A 86 -19.06 -12.17 -77.61
C GLY A 86 -20.35 -11.31 -77.76
N ASP A 87 -20.60 -10.76 -78.95
CA ASP A 87 -21.70 -9.78 -79.18
C ASP A 87 -23.14 -10.33 -79.08
N ALA A 88 -23.35 -11.56 -78.67
CA ALA A 88 -24.67 -12.26 -78.79
C ALA A 88 -25.71 -11.81 -77.73
N GLY A 89 -25.47 -10.79 -76.92
CA GLY A 89 -26.45 -10.28 -75.94
C GLY A 89 -26.68 -11.17 -74.69
N GLU A 90 -26.52 -12.52 -74.88
CA GLU A 90 -26.63 -13.52 -73.79
C GLU A 90 -25.63 -14.65 -74.05
N LEU A 91 -24.89 -15.00 -72.97
CA LEU A 91 -23.96 -16.13 -72.97
C LEU A 91 -24.38 -17.12 -71.89
N GLN A 92 -24.71 -18.33 -72.29
CA GLN A 92 -25.05 -19.46 -71.42
C GLN A 92 -23.79 -20.29 -71.19
N LEU A 93 -23.29 -20.30 -69.88
CA LEU A 93 -22.14 -21.14 -69.51
C LEU A 93 -22.55 -22.59 -69.27
N PRO A 94 -21.63 -23.52 -69.45
CA PRO A 94 -21.79 -24.90 -68.98
C PRO A 94 -22.07 -24.93 -67.49
N THR A 95 -22.71 -26.01 -67.04
CA THR A 95 -22.89 -26.19 -65.59
C THR A 95 -21.57 -26.31 -64.87
N ILE A 96 -21.37 -25.50 -63.84
CA ILE A 96 -20.17 -25.49 -63.05
C ILE A 96 -20.39 -26.43 -61.86
N GLN A 97 -19.51 -27.39 -61.69
CA GLN A 97 -19.57 -28.33 -60.58
C GLN A 97 -18.38 -28.12 -59.66
N LEU A 98 -18.67 -27.79 -58.37
CA LEU A 98 -17.68 -27.56 -57.36
C LEU A 98 -17.36 -28.83 -56.57
N SER A 99 -16.08 -29.14 -56.42
CA SER A 99 -15.59 -30.24 -55.57
C SER A 99 -15.45 -29.85 -54.14
N PRO A 100 -15.83 -30.66 -53.14
CA PRO A 100 -15.58 -30.34 -51.76
C PRO A 100 -14.09 -30.13 -51.50
N SER A 101 -13.74 -29.04 -50.84
CA SER A 101 -12.38 -28.76 -50.35
C SER A 101 -12.38 -28.86 -48.84
N TYR A 102 -11.59 -29.77 -48.34
CA TYR A 102 -11.25 -29.81 -46.93
C TYR A 102 -9.92 -29.05 -46.78
N GLU A 103 -10.00 -27.71 -46.69
CA GLU A 103 -8.90 -26.97 -46.06
C GLU A 103 -8.98 -27.27 -44.57
N GLU A 104 -8.00 -28.00 -44.02
CA GLU A 104 -7.70 -27.89 -42.60
C GLU A 104 -7.41 -26.41 -42.36
N ILE A 105 -8.39 -25.69 -41.84
CA ILE A 105 -8.15 -24.38 -41.24
C ILE A 105 -7.20 -24.67 -40.06
N GLY A 106 -5.89 -24.48 -40.28
CA GLY A 106 -4.92 -24.54 -39.23
C GLY A 106 -5.46 -23.67 -38.10
N SER A 107 -5.60 -24.24 -36.93
CA SER A 107 -6.10 -23.51 -35.76
C SER A 107 -5.35 -22.19 -35.70
N VAL A 108 -6.00 -21.08 -35.99
CA VAL A 108 -5.51 -19.76 -35.66
C VAL A 108 -5.58 -19.70 -34.16
N GLN A 109 -4.51 -20.12 -33.49
CA GLN A 109 -4.27 -19.83 -32.13
C GLN A 109 -4.10 -18.31 -32.04
N VAL A 110 -5.20 -17.60 -31.85
CA VAL A 110 -5.18 -16.23 -31.37
C VAL A 110 -4.75 -16.35 -29.92
N GLU A 111 -3.45 -16.44 -29.70
CA GLU A 111 -2.85 -16.16 -28.41
C GLU A 111 -3.00 -14.65 -28.11
N GLY A 112 -4.21 -14.22 -27.90
CA GLY A 112 -4.49 -13.02 -27.14
C GLY A 112 -4.09 -13.37 -25.72
N GLU A 113 -2.91 -12.94 -25.27
CA GLU A 113 -2.49 -13.04 -23.87
C GLU A 113 -3.60 -12.42 -23.03
N ARG A 114 -4.30 -13.25 -22.27
CA ARG A 114 -5.36 -12.77 -21.37
C ARG A 114 -4.71 -11.82 -20.36
N PRO A 115 -5.22 -10.61 -20.18
CA PRO A 115 -4.65 -9.63 -19.24
C PRO A 115 -4.44 -10.19 -17.83
N VAL A 116 -5.28 -11.14 -17.42
CA VAL A 116 -5.23 -11.81 -16.13
C VAL A 116 -5.50 -13.30 -16.31
N VAL A 117 -4.64 -14.13 -15.75
CA VAL A 117 -4.76 -15.59 -15.77
C VAL A 117 -4.59 -16.15 -14.37
N ARG A 118 -5.47 -17.06 -13.96
CA ARG A 118 -5.32 -17.82 -12.71
C ARG A 118 -4.64 -19.16 -12.99
N LYS A 119 -3.56 -19.45 -12.27
CA LYS A 119 -2.81 -20.70 -12.35
C LYS A 119 -2.68 -21.30 -10.94
N GLY A 120 -3.62 -22.15 -10.53
CA GLY A 120 -3.66 -22.71 -9.19
C GLY A 120 -3.78 -21.62 -8.12
N ASP A 121 -2.84 -21.57 -7.18
CA ASP A 121 -2.76 -20.56 -6.11
C ASP A 121 -2.10 -19.24 -6.59
N SER A 122 -1.94 -19.03 -7.89
CA SER A 122 -1.31 -17.83 -8.44
C SER A 122 -2.24 -17.10 -9.38
N VAL A 123 -2.27 -15.77 -9.28
CA VAL A 123 -2.93 -14.88 -10.23
C VAL A 123 -1.86 -14.09 -10.96
N VAL A 124 -1.81 -14.24 -12.28
CA VAL A 124 -0.80 -13.64 -13.16
C VAL A 124 -1.43 -12.49 -13.94
N TYR A 125 -0.85 -11.30 -13.80
CA TYR A 125 -1.22 -10.11 -14.54
C TYR A 125 -0.14 -9.80 -15.58
N GLN A 126 -0.54 -9.61 -16.82
CA GLN A 126 0.36 -9.13 -17.89
C GLN A 126 0.54 -7.63 -17.75
N VAL A 127 1.76 -7.17 -17.43
CA VAL A 127 2.05 -5.74 -17.18
C VAL A 127 1.67 -4.89 -18.39
N GLY A 128 1.97 -5.36 -19.61
CA GLY A 128 1.65 -4.64 -20.86
C GLY A 128 0.17 -4.34 -21.07
N ALA A 129 -0.73 -5.14 -20.48
CA ALA A 129 -2.17 -4.92 -20.58
C ALA A 129 -2.69 -3.80 -19.65
N PHE A 130 -1.91 -3.40 -18.64
CA PHE A 130 -2.29 -2.39 -17.65
C PHE A 130 -1.41 -1.15 -17.72
N ALA A 131 -0.23 -1.24 -18.33
CA ALA A 131 0.68 -0.13 -18.52
C ALA A 131 0.23 0.76 -19.68
N LYS A 132 0.30 2.07 -19.50
CA LYS A 132 0.02 3.10 -20.52
C LYS A 132 1.30 3.72 -21.09
N GLY A 133 2.47 3.32 -20.55
CA GLY A 133 3.78 3.80 -20.98
C GLY A 133 4.25 5.10 -20.32
N ASN A 134 3.46 5.66 -19.42
CA ASN A 134 3.76 6.91 -18.70
C ASN A 134 4.07 6.71 -17.22
N GLU A 135 3.93 5.49 -16.74
CA GLU A 135 4.14 5.18 -15.33
C GLU A 135 5.61 5.32 -14.95
N ARG A 136 5.84 5.88 -13.77
CA ARG A 136 7.18 6.04 -13.18
C ARG A 136 7.62 4.79 -12.43
N SER A 137 6.66 4.03 -11.92
CA SER A 137 6.93 2.86 -11.10
C SER A 137 5.96 1.71 -11.38
N ILE A 138 6.40 0.50 -11.05
CA ILE A 138 5.53 -0.67 -11.13
C ILE A 138 4.30 -0.54 -10.22
N GLY A 139 4.42 0.18 -9.12
CA GLY A 139 3.32 0.47 -8.20
C GLY A 139 2.17 1.22 -8.87
N GLU A 140 2.45 2.17 -9.76
CA GLU A 140 1.42 2.89 -10.52
C GLU A 140 0.66 1.95 -11.47
N VAL A 141 1.34 0.98 -12.07
CA VAL A 141 0.70 -0.05 -12.91
C VAL A 141 -0.11 -1.02 -12.06
N MET A 142 0.45 -1.47 -10.92
CA MET A 142 -0.23 -2.38 -9.99
C MET A 142 -1.53 -1.79 -9.44
N ASN A 143 -1.60 -0.48 -9.23
CA ASN A 143 -2.84 0.21 -8.82
C ASN A 143 -3.96 0.14 -9.87
N ARG A 144 -3.64 -0.22 -11.12
CA ARG A 144 -4.63 -0.47 -12.18
C ARG A 144 -5.01 -1.94 -12.30
N MET A 145 -4.27 -2.84 -11.65
CA MET A 145 -4.55 -4.26 -11.66
C MET A 145 -5.68 -4.58 -10.67
N PRO A 146 -6.69 -5.35 -11.08
CA PRO A 146 -7.83 -5.67 -10.23
C PRO A 146 -7.41 -6.36 -8.93
N GLY A 147 -7.94 -5.88 -7.81
CA GLY A 147 -7.67 -6.45 -6.48
C GLY A 147 -6.35 -6.02 -5.86
N LEU A 148 -5.46 -5.31 -6.58
CA LEU A 148 -4.24 -4.73 -6.03
C LEU A 148 -4.46 -3.27 -5.65
N TYR A 149 -3.91 -2.88 -4.52
CA TYR A 149 -3.86 -1.50 -4.04
C TYR A 149 -2.44 -1.21 -3.54
N VAL A 150 -1.88 -0.10 -3.99
CA VAL A 150 -0.56 0.38 -3.58
C VAL A 150 -0.73 1.70 -2.85
N SER A 151 -0.29 1.75 -1.60
CA SER A 151 -0.30 2.95 -0.77
C SER A 151 0.86 3.89 -1.14
N SER A 152 0.84 5.12 -0.64
CA SER A 152 1.86 6.13 -0.94
C SER A 152 3.27 5.76 -0.46
N ASP A 153 3.39 4.91 0.55
CA ASP A 153 4.66 4.36 1.05
C ASP A 153 5.17 3.17 0.21
N GLY A 154 4.42 2.74 -0.81
CA GLY A 154 4.72 1.61 -1.66
C GLY A 154 4.28 0.24 -1.10
N SER A 155 3.63 0.22 0.06
CA SER A 155 3.05 -1.01 0.60
C SER A 155 1.90 -1.48 -0.29
N VAL A 156 1.82 -2.79 -0.53
CA VAL A 156 0.82 -3.38 -1.41
C VAL A 156 -0.14 -4.22 -0.61
N SER A 157 -1.41 -4.11 -0.94
CA SER A 157 -2.43 -5.06 -0.51
C SER A 157 -3.10 -5.73 -1.71
N TYR A 158 -3.45 -6.99 -1.55
CA TYR A 158 -4.21 -7.77 -2.51
C TYR A 158 -5.50 -8.25 -1.87
N GLN A 159 -6.64 -7.83 -2.43
CA GLN A 159 -7.96 -8.15 -1.87
C GLN A 159 -8.07 -7.83 -0.37
N GLY A 160 -7.45 -6.71 0.07
CA GLY A 160 -7.42 -6.28 1.47
C GLY A 160 -6.38 -6.97 2.36
N TRP A 161 -5.73 -8.02 1.87
CA TRP A 161 -4.61 -8.65 2.57
C TRP A 161 -3.32 -7.91 2.27
N SER A 162 -2.59 -7.57 3.31
CA SER A 162 -1.25 -6.99 3.14
C SER A 162 -0.33 -8.00 2.48
N VAL A 163 0.38 -7.56 1.44
CA VAL A 163 1.41 -8.37 0.80
C VAL A 163 2.60 -8.50 1.73
N SER A 164 2.89 -9.73 2.13
CA SER A 164 3.95 -10.02 3.09
C SER A 164 5.36 -9.90 2.48
N LYS A 165 5.47 -10.05 1.14
CA LYS A 165 6.75 -10.11 0.45
C LYS A 165 6.59 -9.78 -1.04
N MET A 166 7.58 -9.07 -1.62
CA MET A 166 7.68 -8.85 -3.05
C MET A 166 9.02 -9.37 -3.56
N MET A 167 8.97 -10.22 -4.58
CA MET A 167 10.11 -10.89 -5.18
C MET A 167 10.34 -10.39 -6.60
N VAL A 168 11.58 -10.48 -7.07
CA VAL A 168 11.97 -10.24 -8.47
C VAL A 168 12.57 -11.54 -9.00
N GLY A 169 11.95 -12.15 -10.03
CA GLY A 169 12.39 -13.43 -10.57
C GLY A 169 12.45 -14.55 -9.50
N GLY A 170 11.48 -14.58 -8.57
CA GLY A 170 11.41 -15.53 -7.46
C GLY A 170 12.33 -15.22 -6.27
N THR A 171 13.09 -14.14 -6.30
CA THR A 171 14.05 -13.76 -5.24
C THR A 171 13.57 -12.51 -4.51
N ASP A 172 13.54 -12.56 -3.19
CA ASP A 172 13.19 -11.44 -2.32
C ASP A 172 14.43 -10.58 -2.05
N LEU A 173 14.52 -9.42 -2.69
CA LEU A 173 15.63 -8.47 -2.55
C LEU A 173 15.49 -7.56 -1.31
N PHE A 174 14.27 -7.25 -0.88
CA PHE A 174 14.01 -6.14 0.04
C PHE A 174 13.31 -6.55 1.35
N GLY A 175 12.85 -7.79 1.46
CA GLY A 175 12.06 -8.23 2.62
C GLY A 175 10.79 -7.39 2.79
N GLN A 176 10.55 -6.92 4.01
CA GLN A 176 9.41 -6.06 4.34
C GLN A 176 9.54 -4.64 3.74
N GLY A 177 10.75 -4.22 3.37
CA GLY A 177 11.01 -2.91 2.77
C GLY A 177 10.72 -2.82 1.27
N TYR A 178 9.96 -3.74 0.69
CA TYR A 178 9.68 -3.80 -0.74
C TYR A 178 8.96 -2.57 -1.31
N GLY A 179 8.40 -1.71 -0.47
CA GLY A 179 7.79 -0.44 -0.92
C GLY A 179 8.75 0.42 -1.73
N VAL A 180 10.04 0.32 -1.45
CA VAL A 180 11.08 0.96 -2.26
C VAL A 180 11.08 0.41 -3.68
N LEU A 181 10.98 -0.91 -3.84
CA LEU A 181 10.88 -1.56 -5.16
C LEU A 181 9.62 -1.13 -5.89
N THR A 182 8.48 -1.16 -5.19
CA THR A 182 7.18 -0.78 -5.74
C THR A 182 7.18 0.64 -6.29
N ASN A 183 7.81 1.59 -5.56
CA ASN A 183 7.82 3.01 -5.92
C ASN A 183 8.90 3.39 -6.92
N ASN A 184 9.95 2.55 -7.13
CA ASN A 184 11.10 2.93 -7.93
C ASN A 184 11.39 1.99 -9.12
N LEU A 185 10.88 0.76 -9.13
CA LEU A 185 11.12 -0.15 -10.25
C LEU A 185 10.33 0.29 -11.49
N ASN A 186 11.04 0.43 -12.61
CA ASN A 186 10.43 0.79 -13.87
C ASN A 186 9.52 -0.35 -14.39
N PRO A 187 8.25 -0.07 -14.73
CA PRO A 187 7.34 -1.09 -15.25
C PRO A 187 7.79 -1.69 -16.58
N SER A 188 8.56 -0.95 -17.39
CA SER A 188 9.03 -1.46 -18.69
C SER A 188 9.92 -2.70 -18.57
N ALA A 189 10.58 -2.89 -17.43
CA ALA A 189 11.43 -4.05 -17.14
C ALA A 189 10.63 -5.29 -16.71
N VAL A 190 9.37 -5.13 -16.30
CA VAL A 190 8.54 -6.20 -15.75
C VAL A 190 7.63 -6.76 -16.83
N LYS A 191 7.61 -8.08 -16.99
CA LYS A 191 6.71 -8.81 -17.90
C LYS A 191 5.37 -9.10 -17.23
N GLU A 192 5.44 -9.71 -16.04
CA GLU A 192 4.28 -10.20 -15.32
C GLU A 192 4.35 -9.83 -13.84
N VAL A 193 3.19 -9.55 -13.25
CA VAL A 193 3.00 -9.49 -11.79
C VAL A 193 2.25 -10.74 -11.37
N GLN A 194 2.90 -11.61 -10.61
CA GLN A 194 2.35 -12.86 -10.14
C GLN A 194 1.98 -12.72 -8.67
N VAL A 195 0.70 -12.75 -8.35
CA VAL A 195 0.22 -12.77 -6.98
C VAL A 195 0.15 -14.22 -6.52
N LEU A 196 0.89 -14.55 -5.49
CA LEU A 196 0.97 -15.88 -4.89
C LEU A 196 0.07 -15.92 -3.65
N GLU A 197 -1.10 -16.51 -3.80
CA GLU A 197 -2.01 -16.77 -2.68
C GLU A 197 -1.52 -17.99 -1.89
N ASN A 198 -1.88 -18.09 -0.62
CA ASN A 198 -1.41 -19.17 0.28
C ASN A 198 0.12 -19.28 0.33
N PHE A 199 0.80 -18.12 0.29
CA PHE A 199 2.25 -18.09 0.30
C PHE A 199 2.79 -18.55 1.65
N GLU A 200 3.74 -19.48 1.60
CA GLU A 200 4.49 -19.93 2.78
C GLU A 200 5.97 -19.80 2.51
N GLU A 201 6.69 -19.16 3.42
CA GLU A 201 8.11 -18.86 3.25
C GLU A 201 8.97 -20.14 3.37
N SER A 202 8.63 -21.02 4.33
CA SER A 202 9.30 -22.29 4.48
C SER A 202 8.60 -23.37 3.66
N ARG A 203 9.35 -24.04 2.81
CA ARG A 203 8.89 -25.20 2.04
C ARG A 203 8.42 -26.34 2.97
N LEU A 204 9.06 -26.48 4.12
CA LEU A 204 8.71 -27.50 5.12
C LEU A 204 7.36 -27.20 5.76
N LEU A 205 7.08 -25.95 6.10
CA LEU A 205 5.78 -25.52 6.62
C LEU A 205 4.66 -25.72 5.59
N LYS A 206 4.91 -25.44 4.32
CA LYS A 206 3.94 -25.64 3.23
C LYS A 206 3.49 -27.10 3.10
N ARG A 207 4.34 -28.06 3.43
CA ARG A 207 3.99 -29.50 3.43
C ARG A 207 3.00 -29.87 4.53
N VAL A 208 3.08 -29.23 5.70
CA VAL A 208 2.24 -29.52 6.88
C VAL A 208 0.99 -28.63 6.89
N ARG A 209 1.12 -27.39 6.49
CA ARG A 209 0.00 -26.43 6.37
C ARG A 209 -0.59 -26.48 4.98
N ARG A 210 -1.85 -26.86 4.89
CA ARG A 210 -2.56 -26.91 3.60
C ARG A 210 -2.99 -25.54 3.08
N LYS A 211 -3.16 -24.52 3.95
CA LYS A 211 -3.54 -23.15 3.58
C LYS A 211 -2.83 -22.14 4.48
N SER A 212 -2.25 -21.14 3.86
CA SER A 212 -1.68 -19.94 4.50
C SER A 212 -2.58 -18.74 4.20
N GLU A 213 -2.69 -17.80 5.14
CA GLU A 213 -3.40 -16.53 4.95
C GLU A 213 -2.49 -15.45 4.34
N ARG A 214 -1.27 -15.81 3.93
CA ARG A 214 -0.28 -14.87 3.40
C ARG A 214 -0.36 -14.76 1.89
N VAL A 215 -0.12 -13.53 1.44
CA VAL A 215 0.02 -13.21 0.02
C VAL A 215 1.43 -12.70 -0.24
N ALA A 216 2.06 -13.16 -1.31
CA ALA A 216 3.30 -12.61 -1.81
C ALA A 216 3.15 -12.21 -3.29
N ILE A 217 4.01 -11.33 -3.76
CA ILE A 217 4.06 -10.94 -5.18
C ILE A 217 5.42 -11.32 -5.75
N ASN A 218 5.42 -11.88 -6.93
CA ASN A 218 6.62 -12.08 -7.74
C ASN A 218 6.53 -11.24 -9.01
N LEU A 219 7.56 -10.44 -9.25
CA LEU A 219 7.73 -9.66 -10.47
C LEU A 219 8.61 -10.46 -11.43
N GLU A 220 8.04 -10.90 -12.54
CA GLU A 220 8.79 -11.59 -13.59
C GLU A 220 9.36 -10.56 -14.57
N MET A 221 10.67 -10.60 -14.80
CA MET A 221 11.36 -9.67 -15.67
C MET A 221 11.24 -10.08 -17.14
N LYS A 222 11.29 -9.12 -18.09
CA LYS A 222 11.09 -9.39 -19.53
C LYS A 222 12.14 -10.28 -20.14
N ASP A 223 13.41 -10.10 -19.82
CA ASP A 223 14.54 -10.68 -20.57
C ASP A 223 15.43 -11.63 -19.74
N GLY A 224 14.94 -12.26 -18.71
CA GLY A 224 15.68 -13.28 -17.97
C GLY A 224 16.92 -12.77 -17.21
N ALA A 225 17.78 -13.70 -16.80
CA ALA A 225 19.01 -13.39 -16.06
C ALA A 225 20.14 -12.86 -16.98
N GLY A 226 20.94 -11.92 -16.45
CA GLY A 226 22.12 -11.37 -17.12
C GLY A 226 22.01 -9.90 -17.54
N GLN A 227 21.05 -9.17 -16.97
CA GLN A 227 20.77 -7.78 -17.35
C GLN A 227 20.79 -6.82 -16.18
N VAL A 228 21.12 -5.56 -16.47
CA VAL A 228 20.83 -4.41 -15.61
C VAL A 228 19.67 -3.65 -16.23
N VAL A 229 18.63 -3.46 -15.45
CA VAL A 229 17.43 -2.70 -15.82
C VAL A 229 17.20 -1.59 -14.81
N GLY A 230 16.59 -0.51 -15.26
CA GLY A 230 16.27 0.58 -14.35
C GLY A 230 16.15 1.93 -15.02
N SER A 231 16.24 2.99 -14.21
CA SER A 231 16.11 4.36 -14.69
C SER A 231 17.00 5.33 -13.93
N LEU A 232 17.41 6.36 -14.65
CA LEU A 232 18.06 7.55 -14.12
C LEU A 232 17.14 8.73 -14.41
N GLU A 233 16.76 9.48 -13.39
CA GLU A 233 15.91 10.68 -13.52
C GLU A 233 16.60 11.87 -12.88
N GLY A 234 16.58 13.00 -13.57
CA GLY A 234 17.07 14.27 -13.05
C GLY A 234 16.17 15.42 -13.47
N SER A 235 15.82 16.30 -12.54
CA SER A 235 15.10 17.53 -12.81
C SER A 235 15.59 18.68 -11.96
N TYR A 236 15.45 19.87 -12.50
CA TYR A 236 15.86 21.11 -11.86
C TYR A 236 14.81 22.20 -12.07
N GLY A 237 14.62 23.03 -11.06
CA GLY A 237 13.61 24.09 -11.06
C GLY A 237 14.12 25.39 -10.47
N TYR A 238 13.25 26.39 -10.48
CA TYR A 238 13.50 27.71 -9.90
C TYR A 238 13.87 27.59 -8.41
N ARG A 239 14.78 28.44 -7.91
CA ARG A 239 15.28 28.50 -6.53
C ARG A 239 16.01 27.22 -6.09
N LEU A 240 16.84 26.63 -6.95
CA LEU A 240 17.65 25.47 -6.66
C LEU A 240 16.84 24.20 -6.32
N MET A 241 15.56 24.17 -6.70
CA MET A 241 14.77 22.95 -6.56
C MET A 241 15.33 21.87 -7.45
N HIS A 242 15.48 20.68 -6.90
CA HIS A 242 15.94 19.53 -7.67
C HIS A 242 15.25 18.24 -7.24
N ARG A 243 15.22 17.31 -8.17
CA ARG A 243 14.90 15.89 -7.95
C ARG A 243 15.86 15.06 -8.77
N ALA A 244 16.51 14.09 -8.16
CA ALA A 244 17.33 13.11 -8.83
C ALA A 244 17.01 11.73 -8.27
N ASN A 245 16.76 10.77 -9.16
CA ASN A 245 16.47 9.38 -8.83
C ASN A 245 17.36 8.44 -9.64
N VAL A 246 17.89 7.45 -8.96
CA VAL A 246 18.58 6.30 -9.56
C VAL A 246 17.88 5.03 -9.07
N SER A 247 17.43 4.20 -9.99
CA SER A 247 16.84 2.91 -9.69
C SER A 247 17.40 1.86 -10.63
N LEU A 248 18.31 1.04 -10.14
CA LEU A 248 18.97 -0.01 -10.90
C LEU A 248 18.74 -1.36 -10.24
N VAL A 249 18.42 -2.36 -11.03
CA VAL A 249 18.30 -3.76 -10.61
C VAL A 249 19.11 -4.62 -11.56
N GLY A 250 20.04 -5.38 -11.00
CA GLY A 250 20.83 -6.35 -11.75
C GLY A 250 20.38 -7.77 -11.39
N VAL A 251 20.10 -8.58 -12.42
CA VAL A 251 19.63 -9.97 -12.26
C VAL A 251 20.59 -10.89 -13.02
N TRP A 252 21.34 -11.71 -12.29
CA TRP A 252 22.20 -12.78 -12.82
C TRP A 252 21.85 -14.10 -12.15
N GLN A 253 22.26 -15.17 -12.77
CA GLN A 253 22.11 -16.49 -12.18
C GLN A 253 22.90 -16.57 -10.85
N GLY A 254 22.20 -16.73 -9.74
CA GLY A 254 22.79 -16.83 -8.41
C GLY A 254 23.20 -15.49 -7.76
N LEU A 255 23.10 -14.36 -8.47
CA LEU A 255 23.39 -13.03 -7.94
C LEU A 255 22.34 -12.04 -8.43
N GLN A 256 21.63 -11.41 -7.49
CA GLN A 256 20.77 -10.25 -7.77
C GLN A 256 21.21 -9.09 -6.89
N TRP A 257 21.11 -7.87 -7.42
CA TRP A 257 21.37 -6.67 -6.65
C TRP A 257 20.49 -5.51 -7.09
N SER A 258 20.32 -4.54 -6.22
CA SER A 258 19.68 -3.28 -6.55
C SER A 258 20.43 -2.11 -5.95
N LEU A 259 20.46 -0.99 -6.68
CA LEU A 259 20.95 0.30 -6.22
C LEU A 259 19.84 1.32 -6.40
N LEU A 260 19.50 1.98 -5.31
CA LEU A 260 18.48 3.02 -5.26
C LEU A 260 19.12 4.27 -4.66
N ALA A 261 18.96 5.41 -5.33
CA ALA A 261 19.37 6.69 -4.76
C ALA A 261 18.32 7.76 -5.09
N ASN A 262 18.06 8.62 -4.13
CA ASN A 262 17.15 9.75 -4.29
C ASN A 262 17.75 10.99 -3.64
N SER A 263 17.59 12.12 -4.32
CA SER A 263 17.90 13.43 -3.76
C SER A 263 16.81 14.40 -4.20
N ASN A 264 16.16 15.07 -3.25
CA ASN A 264 15.11 16.02 -3.60
C ASN A 264 14.93 17.13 -2.59
N THR A 265 14.38 18.26 -3.11
CA THR A 265 13.94 19.43 -2.35
C THR A 265 12.46 19.72 -2.55
N VAL A 266 11.68 18.76 -3.04
CA VAL A 266 10.30 18.94 -3.50
C VAL A 266 9.24 18.36 -2.55
N GLY A 267 9.63 18.09 -1.30
CA GLY A 267 8.72 17.58 -0.27
C GLY A 267 8.47 16.07 -0.34
N GLU A 268 9.13 15.36 -1.24
CA GLU A 268 9.00 13.92 -1.35
C GLU A 268 9.82 13.22 -0.25
N THR A 269 9.28 12.12 0.25
CA THR A 269 9.99 11.27 1.21
C THR A 269 10.58 10.08 0.44
N PRO A 270 11.91 9.94 0.39
CA PRO A 270 12.55 8.96 -0.49
C PRO A 270 12.23 7.50 -0.17
N ALA A 271 12.05 7.14 1.10
CA ALA A 271 11.75 5.77 1.49
C ALA A 271 11.26 5.66 2.93
N HIS A 272 9.95 5.80 3.15
CA HIS A 272 9.39 5.66 4.50
C HIS A 272 9.55 4.23 5.06
N SER A 273 9.30 3.21 4.26
CA SER A 273 9.24 1.83 4.75
C SER A 273 10.60 1.22 5.10
N TRP A 274 11.67 1.68 4.46
CA TRP A 274 13.02 1.15 4.70
C TRP A 274 13.76 1.86 5.82
N ALA A 275 13.51 3.15 5.96
CA ALA A 275 14.16 3.99 6.96
C ALA A 275 13.33 4.11 8.25
N ASP A 276 12.14 3.50 8.32
CA ASP A 276 11.36 3.47 9.56
C ASP A 276 11.84 2.32 10.46
N PRO A 277 12.55 2.63 11.55
CA PRO A 277 12.98 1.62 12.50
C PRO A 277 11.83 0.91 13.21
N GLN A 278 10.63 1.53 13.27
CA GLN A 278 9.44 0.93 13.87
C GLN A 278 8.76 -0.05 12.91
N GLY A 279 8.77 0.22 11.59
CA GLY A 279 8.30 -0.72 10.56
C GLY A 279 9.12 -2.02 10.52
N LEU A 280 10.36 -1.97 10.97
CA LEU A 280 11.24 -3.13 11.08
C LEU A 280 10.91 -4.06 12.27
N ASN A 281 10.03 -3.64 13.20
CA ASN A 281 9.63 -4.46 14.36
C ASN A 281 8.88 -5.76 13.97
N ASN A 282 8.38 -5.85 12.75
CA ASN A 282 7.63 -7.01 12.25
C ASN A 282 8.46 -7.92 11.32
N ILE A 283 9.76 -7.60 11.11
CA ILE A 283 10.60 -8.38 10.21
C ILE A 283 11.18 -9.56 10.98
N GLY A 284 11.01 -10.76 10.46
CA GLY A 284 11.57 -11.98 11.00
C GLY A 284 10.63 -12.78 11.90
N SER A 285 9.69 -12.16 12.59
CA SER A 285 8.62 -12.91 13.23
C SER A 285 7.57 -13.24 12.20
N GLY A 286 7.68 -14.37 11.51
CA GLY A 286 6.50 -14.95 10.91
C GLY A 286 5.38 -14.93 11.97
N GLU A 287 4.11 -14.75 11.60
CA GLU A 287 2.97 -14.78 12.55
C GLU A 287 3.03 -15.94 13.54
N GLU A 288 3.76 -16.97 13.21
CA GLU A 288 3.99 -18.18 14.03
C GLU A 288 4.88 -17.93 15.24
N LEU A 289 5.81 -16.98 15.14
CA LEU A 289 6.68 -16.56 16.23
C LEU A 289 6.22 -15.25 16.87
N SER A 290 5.26 -14.53 16.24
CA SER A 290 4.54 -13.44 16.86
C SER A 290 3.54 -14.01 17.86
N LEU A 291 4.03 -14.30 19.03
CA LEU A 291 3.15 -14.57 20.15
C LEU A 291 2.47 -13.26 20.53
N PRO A 292 1.23 -13.28 21.00
CA PRO A 292 0.62 -12.17 21.69
C PRO A 292 1.29 -12.03 23.07
N ILE A 293 2.58 -11.81 23.09
CA ILE A 293 3.32 -11.46 24.29
C ILE A 293 3.09 -9.97 24.50
N PRO A 294 2.85 -9.53 25.74
CA PRO A 294 2.89 -8.10 26.06
C PRO A 294 4.18 -7.54 25.49
N LYS A 295 4.08 -6.77 24.43
CA LYS A 295 5.27 -6.13 23.86
C LYS A 295 5.78 -5.16 24.91
N PRO A 296 7.06 -5.24 25.33
CA PRO A 296 7.64 -4.17 26.12
C PRO A 296 7.38 -2.88 25.33
N GLY A 297 6.93 -1.84 26.01
CA GLY A 297 6.69 -0.56 25.37
C GLY A 297 7.93 -0.19 24.56
N SER A 298 7.74 0.24 23.32
CA SER A 298 8.82 0.76 22.51
C SER A 298 9.52 1.85 23.32
N ILE A 299 10.85 1.90 23.29
CA ILE A 299 11.58 3.05 23.82
C ILE A 299 11.17 4.25 22.97
N GLU A 300 10.19 5.00 23.47
CA GLU A 300 9.78 6.25 22.82
C GLU A 300 10.67 7.39 23.31
N ALA A 301 10.99 8.29 22.40
CA ALA A 301 11.56 9.55 22.80
C ALA A 301 10.59 10.26 23.75
N VAL A 302 11.01 10.52 24.97
CA VAL A 302 10.17 11.19 25.99
C VAL A 302 9.78 12.59 25.51
N THR A 303 10.60 13.19 24.66
CA THR A 303 10.36 14.49 24.05
C THR A 303 10.15 14.35 22.55
N SER A 304 9.07 14.93 22.01
CA SER A 304 8.80 14.87 20.58
C SER A 304 9.77 15.78 19.81
N THR A 305 10.63 15.15 19.01
CA THR A 305 11.47 15.84 18.02
C THR A 305 10.83 15.89 16.64
N GLN A 306 9.67 15.25 16.47
CA GLN A 306 8.97 15.18 15.18
C GLN A 306 8.27 16.50 14.83
N GLY A 307 8.20 16.80 13.54
CA GLY A 307 7.39 17.90 13.01
C GLY A 307 5.89 17.66 13.20
N SER A 308 5.11 18.74 13.12
CA SER A 308 3.65 18.69 13.27
C SER A 308 2.99 17.74 12.25
N SER A 309 2.11 16.87 12.71
CA SER A 309 1.25 16.05 11.86
C SER A 309 0.08 16.89 11.34
N ALA A 310 0.13 17.33 10.08
CA ALA A 310 -0.97 18.01 9.44
C ALA A 310 -1.79 17.00 8.60
N PRO A 311 -3.10 17.17 8.45
CA PRO A 311 -3.94 16.39 7.53
C PRO A 311 -3.74 16.83 6.07
N LEU A 312 -2.54 17.21 5.71
CA LEU A 312 -2.10 17.67 4.39
C LEU A 312 -0.90 16.82 3.97
N SER A 313 -0.82 16.44 2.70
CA SER A 313 0.29 15.62 2.21
C SER A 313 1.65 16.26 2.48
N ALA A 314 2.67 15.42 2.73
CA ALA A 314 4.02 15.90 2.99
C ALA A 314 4.54 16.80 1.87
N SER A 315 4.28 16.44 0.61
CA SER A 315 4.69 17.22 -0.56
C SER A 315 4.09 18.65 -0.60
N ARG A 316 2.95 18.87 0.03
CA ARG A 316 2.32 20.20 0.08
C ARG A 316 2.92 21.13 1.15
N ARG A 317 3.45 20.58 2.26
CA ARG A 317 3.88 21.37 3.44
C ARG A 317 5.38 21.35 3.72
N ARG A 318 6.10 20.31 3.26
CA ARG A 318 7.53 20.16 3.56
C ARG A 318 8.38 21.07 2.69
N ARG A 319 9.31 21.77 3.34
CA ARG A 319 10.49 22.36 2.71
C ARG A 319 11.67 21.52 3.15
N ASN A 320 12.12 20.64 2.28
CA ASN A 320 13.10 19.62 2.63
C ASN A 320 14.37 19.72 1.80
N LEU A 321 15.41 19.11 2.33
CA LEU A 321 16.55 18.61 1.58
C LEU A 321 16.76 17.17 2.02
N SER A 322 16.41 16.23 1.14
CA SER A 322 16.44 14.81 1.45
C SER A 322 17.38 14.08 0.51
N HIS A 323 18.21 13.20 1.06
CA HIS A 323 19.12 12.33 0.34
C HIS A 323 18.97 10.91 0.86
N MET A 324 18.93 9.93 -0.02
CA MET A 324 18.88 8.51 0.31
C MET A 324 19.76 7.72 -0.64
N VAL A 325 20.47 6.72 -0.11
CA VAL A 325 21.12 5.68 -0.90
C VAL A 325 20.82 4.34 -0.25
N GLY A 326 20.36 3.40 -1.06
CA GLY A 326 20.07 2.02 -0.67
C GLY A 326 20.74 1.03 -1.61
N PHE A 327 21.36 0.00 -1.05
CA PHE A 327 21.93 -1.11 -1.77
C PHE A 327 21.42 -2.43 -1.19
N SER A 328 20.96 -3.32 -2.05
CA SER A 328 20.53 -4.68 -1.68
C SER A 328 21.19 -5.69 -2.58
N THR A 329 21.57 -6.82 -2.02
CA THR A 329 22.11 -7.95 -2.78
C THR A 329 21.63 -9.27 -2.24
N VAL A 330 21.42 -10.21 -3.14
CA VAL A 330 21.11 -11.61 -2.83
C VAL A 330 22.07 -12.49 -3.61
N LEU A 331 22.78 -13.32 -2.86
CA LEU A 331 23.69 -14.33 -3.39
C LEU A 331 23.06 -15.71 -3.14
N SER A 332 22.77 -16.46 -4.21
CA SER A 332 22.17 -17.79 -4.18
C SER A 332 23.00 -18.73 -5.07
N PRO A 333 24.19 -19.18 -4.60
CA PRO A 333 25.09 -20.03 -5.39
C PRO A 333 24.46 -21.38 -5.76
N ASN A 334 23.49 -21.82 -4.97
CA ASN A 334 22.67 -22.99 -5.22
C ASN A 334 21.27 -22.81 -4.59
N ARG A 335 20.34 -23.72 -4.86
CA ARG A 335 18.96 -23.66 -4.37
C ARG A 335 18.82 -23.83 -2.85
N ARG A 336 19.86 -24.33 -2.15
CA ARG A 336 19.84 -24.60 -0.72
C ARG A 336 20.43 -23.49 0.15
N PHE A 337 21.11 -22.54 -0.47
CA PHE A 337 21.80 -21.47 0.25
C PHE A 337 21.47 -20.12 -0.36
N GLN A 338 21.02 -19.20 0.47
CA GLN A 338 20.77 -17.81 0.10
C GLN A 338 21.31 -16.86 1.17
N LEU A 339 22.14 -15.92 0.74
CA LEU A 339 22.63 -14.82 1.57
C LEU A 339 22.08 -13.52 1.02
N LYS A 340 21.41 -12.73 1.86
CA LYS A 340 20.93 -11.40 1.53
C LYS A 340 21.64 -10.37 2.38
N ALA A 341 21.97 -9.22 1.80
CA ALA A 341 22.47 -8.07 2.52
C ALA A 341 21.80 -6.81 1.99
N ASN A 342 21.33 -5.97 2.92
CA ASN A 342 20.66 -4.71 2.62
C ASN A 342 21.29 -3.60 3.45
N VAL A 343 21.59 -2.46 2.83
CA VAL A 343 22.08 -1.26 3.52
C VAL A 343 21.37 -0.04 2.97
N VAL A 344 20.88 0.82 3.86
CA VAL A 344 20.26 2.10 3.50
C VAL A 344 20.81 3.20 4.39
N GLY A 345 21.17 4.32 3.79
CA GLY A 345 21.49 5.57 4.45
C GLY A 345 20.56 6.67 3.97
N GLN A 346 20.07 7.50 4.88
CA GLN A 346 19.20 8.63 4.59
C GLN A 346 19.57 9.84 5.45
N LYS A 347 19.57 11.01 4.83
CA LYS A 347 19.65 12.31 5.49
C LYS A 347 18.43 13.13 5.07
N GLU A 348 17.77 13.74 6.06
CA GLU A 348 16.65 14.66 5.81
C GLU A 348 16.85 15.91 6.64
N ASP A 349 16.70 17.08 6.03
CA ASP A 349 16.61 18.37 6.68
C ASP A 349 15.24 18.97 6.32
N ASP A 350 14.37 19.16 7.29
CA ASP A 350 12.99 19.62 7.13
C ASP A 350 12.76 20.95 7.86
N GLN A 351 11.98 21.83 7.24
CA GLN A 351 11.51 23.06 7.85
C GLN A 351 9.97 23.08 7.88
N TYR A 352 9.42 23.41 9.03
CA TYR A 352 8.00 23.53 9.28
C TYR A 352 7.66 24.89 9.87
N ALA A 353 6.57 25.49 9.39
CA ALA A 353 5.98 26.65 10.02
C ALA A 353 4.48 26.40 10.21
N SER A 354 3.99 26.73 11.40
CA SER A 354 2.59 26.55 11.76
C SER A 354 2.13 27.60 12.74
N GLY A 355 0.82 27.91 12.73
CA GLY A 355 0.16 28.69 13.75
C GLY A 355 -0.87 27.84 14.47
N TYR A 356 -0.99 28.06 15.76
CA TYR A 356 -1.94 27.36 16.62
C TYR A 356 -2.71 28.40 17.45
N ARG A 357 -4.02 28.40 17.29
CA ARG A 357 -4.91 29.23 18.12
C ARG A 357 -5.99 28.32 18.68
N SER A 358 -6.14 28.31 20.00
CA SER A 358 -7.19 27.51 20.62
C SER A 358 -7.85 28.22 21.80
N LYS A 359 -9.05 27.71 22.11
CA LYS A 359 -9.79 28.03 23.32
C LYS A 359 -10.04 26.72 24.09
N VAL A 360 -9.48 26.62 25.27
CA VAL A 360 -9.67 25.51 26.18
C VAL A 360 -10.73 25.89 27.20
N LYS A 361 -11.65 24.95 27.49
CA LYS A 361 -12.69 25.10 28.50
C LYS A 361 -12.86 23.79 29.28
N ILE A 362 -12.63 23.83 30.60
CA ILE A 362 -12.73 22.67 31.49
C ILE A 362 -13.49 23.15 32.74
N GLY A 363 -14.76 22.79 32.89
CA GLY A 363 -15.61 23.32 33.97
C GLY A 363 -15.62 24.86 33.95
N ASN A 364 -15.12 25.49 35.02
CA ASN A 364 -15.00 26.93 35.18
C ASN A 364 -13.68 27.49 34.62
N LEU A 365 -12.71 26.66 34.32
CA LEU A 365 -11.43 27.07 33.75
C LEU A 365 -11.60 27.34 32.23
N SER A 366 -11.25 28.57 31.80
CA SER A 366 -11.22 28.91 30.38
C SER A 366 -10.03 29.78 30.06
N PHE A 367 -9.24 29.41 29.06
CA PHE A 367 -8.12 30.19 28.55
C PHE A 367 -7.89 30.00 27.07
N ASN A 368 -7.23 31.00 26.45
CA ASN A 368 -6.87 30.96 25.06
C ASN A 368 -5.37 30.71 24.90
N ARG A 369 -5.01 30.03 23.84
CA ARG A 369 -3.64 29.87 23.34
C ARG A 369 -3.56 30.46 21.96
N ASP A 370 -2.52 31.23 21.67
CA ASP A 370 -2.25 31.76 20.32
C ASP A 370 -0.72 31.73 20.15
N GLU A 371 -0.26 30.85 19.29
CA GLU A 371 1.17 30.55 19.13
C GLU A 371 1.52 30.42 17.66
N GLN A 372 2.66 30.96 17.27
CA GLN A 372 3.30 30.70 16.00
C GLN A 372 4.56 29.87 16.25
N SER A 373 4.77 28.86 15.45
CA SER A 373 5.87 27.90 15.58
C SER A 373 6.63 27.82 14.29
N GLN A 374 7.96 27.86 14.40
CA GLN A 374 8.85 27.46 13.31
C GLN A 374 9.82 26.42 13.88
N LYS A 375 10.02 25.34 13.13
CA LYS A 375 10.85 24.23 13.53
C LYS A 375 11.68 23.72 12.37
N GLU A 376 12.95 23.50 12.62
CA GLU A 376 13.89 22.83 11.73
C GLU A 376 14.24 21.47 12.32
N VAL A 377 14.14 20.42 11.53
CA VAL A 377 14.42 19.05 11.96
C VAL A 377 15.40 18.43 10.98
N GLY A 378 16.59 18.13 11.47
CA GLY A 378 17.59 17.33 10.77
C GLY A 378 17.54 15.88 11.25
N SER A 379 17.52 14.92 10.33
CA SER A 379 17.56 13.51 10.66
C SER A 379 18.59 12.75 9.82
N TYR A 380 19.27 11.80 10.47
CA TYR A 380 20.12 10.82 9.85
C TYR A 380 19.59 9.44 10.21
N THR A 381 19.40 8.58 9.21
CA THR A 381 18.98 7.20 9.40
C THR A 381 19.93 6.28 8.65
N ALA A 382 20.38 5.21 9.28
CA ALA A 382 21.12 4.14 8.64
C ALA A 382 20.56 2.79 9.10
N VAL A 383 20.36 1.88 8.15
CA VAL A 383 19.85 0.53 8.40
C VAL A 383 20.70 -0.45 7.62
N GLY A 384 21.18 -1.48 8.31
CA GLY A 384 21.86 -2.62 7.70
C GLY A 384 21.21 -3.92 8.14
N ARG A 385 21.03 -4.88 7.21
CA ARG A 385 20.46 -6.19 7.50
C ARG A 385 21.15 -7.27 6.70
N VAL A 386 21.37 -8.41 7.34
CA VAL A 386 21.87 -9.63 6.72
C VAL A 386 20.90 -10.76 7.03
N THR A 387 20.50 -11.51 6.02
CA THR A 387 19.68 -12.71 6.17
C THR A 387 20.40 -13.89 5.51
N LEU A 388 20.48 -15.00 6.20
CA LEU A 388 21.03 -16.25 5.71
C LEU A 388 19.94 -17.31 5.79
N ASP A 389 19.57 -17.87 4.65
CA ASP A 389 18.67 -19.01 4.54
C ASP A 389 19.48 -20.22 4.06
N TRP A 390 19.48 -21.29 4.84
CA TRP A 390 20.21 -22.51 4.52
C TRP A 390 19.34 -23.75 4.72
N GLU A 391 19.03 -24.43 3.63
CA GLU A 391 18.43 -25.75 3.64
C GLU A 391 19.54 -26.79 3.87
N ALA A 392 19.86 -27.08 5.15
CA ALA A 392 20.94 -28.00 5.52
C ALA A 392 20.68 -29.41 4.96
N TYR A 393 19.41 -29.85 5.01
CA TYR A 393 18.93 -31.12 4.46
C TYR A 393 17.53 -30.93 3.87
N ASP A 394 17.02 -31.92 3.15
CA ASP A 394 15.66 -31.88 2.56
C ASP A 394 14.54 -31.74 3.62
N GLN A 395 14.86 -32.05 4.88
CA GLN A 395 13.96 -32.06 6.03
C GLN A 395 14.33 -31.00 7.07
N ALA A 396 15.38 -30.20 6.86
CA ALA A 396 15.83 -29.18 7.82
C ALA A 396 16.22 -27.88 7.15
N ASP A 397 15.71 -26.76 7.67
CA ASP A 397 16.12 -25.43 7.31
C ASP A 397 16.63 -24.63 8.54
N LEU A 398 17.60 -23.78 8.28
CA LEU A 398 18.14 -22.82 9.24
C LEU A 398 18.06 -21.43 8.59
N ARG A 399 17.48 -20.49 9.34
CA ARG A 399 17.45 -19.08 8.95
C ARG A 399 18.05 -18.23 10.06
N TYR A 400 18.95 -17.35 9.66
CA TYR A 400 19.51 -16.32 10.52
C TYR A 400 19.20 -14.95 9.93
N GLU A 401 18.75 -14.01 10.77
CA GLU A 401 18.60 -12.60 10.44
C GLU A 401 19.34 -11.78 11.48
N GLY A 402 20.19 -10.86 11.02
CA GLY A 402 20.86 -9.88 11.86
C GLY A 402 20.63 -8.48 11.30
N GLY A 403 20.33 -7.54 12.19
CA GLY A 403 20.04 -6.17 11.82
C GLY A 403 20.72 -5.15 12.74
N TYR A 404 21.11 -4.01 12.15
CA TYR A 404 21.51 -2.81 12.86
C TYR A 404 20.76 -1.62 12.28
N SER A 405 20.19 -0.81 13.18
CA SER A 405 19.50 0.41 12.79
C SER A 405 19.97 1.56 13.67
N PHE A 406 20.20 2.69 13.04
CA PHE A 406 20.61 3.93 13.66
C PHE A 406 19.72 5.07 13.19
N ARG A 407 19.26 5.91 14.13
CA ARG A 407 18.59 7.18 13.79
C ARG A 407 19.07 8.25 14.75
N GLN A 408 19.36 9.40 14.21
CA GLN A 408 19.66 10.62 14.98
C GLN A 408 18.77 11.74 14.46
N ASN A 409 18.04 12.38 15.38
CA ASN A 409 17.25 13.56 15.06
C ASN A 409 17.76 14.73 15.89
N GLN A 410 17.81 15.89 15.25
CA GLN A 410 18.05 17.16 15.90
C GLN A 410 16.94 18.12 15.48
N SER A 411 16.32 18.77 16.42
CA SER A 411 15.31 19.77 16.16
C SER A 411 15.66 21.08 16.85
N ASN A 412 15.55 22.18 16.10
CA ASN A 412 15.69 23.53 16.61
C ASN A 412 14.44 24.29 16.22
N GLY A 413 13.85 25.02 17.15
CA GLY A 413 12.64 25.75 16.84
C GLY A 413 12.35 26.85 17.83
N TRP A 414 11.33 27.61 17.52
CA TRP A 414 10.77 28.60 18.42
C TRP A 414 9.25 28.58 18.36
N ASN A 415 8.65 28.89 19.50
CA ASN A 415 7.21 29.13 19.62
C ASN A 415 7.03 30.54 20.15
N GLU A 416 6.28 31.38 19.45
CA GLU A 416 6.00 32.78 19.85
C GLU A 416 4.52 32.89 20.19
N GLY A 417 4.25 33.24 21.42
CA GLY A 417 2.93 33.61 21.95
C GLY A 417 2.82 35.14 22.14
N GLN A 418 1.68 35.59 22.66
CA GLN A 418 1.40 37.05 22.77
C GLN A 418 2.41 37.80 23.63
N GLN A 419 3.08 37.20 24.62
CA GLN A 419 3.98 37.86 25.55
C GLN A 419 5.35 37.17 25.66
N ASN A 420 5.55 36.03 25.08
CA ASN A 420 6.75 35.20 25.28
C ASN A 420 7.18 34.57 23.96
N ARG A 421 8.50 34.49 23.78
CA ARG A 421 9.13 33.66 22.78
C ARG A 421 9.89 32.54 23.45
N LEU A 422 9.56 31.32 23.14
CA LEU A 422 10.20 30.11 23.61
C LEU A 422 11.12 29.57 22.50
N SER A 423 12.38 29.34 22.82
CA SER A 423 13.31 28.60 21.97
C SER A 423 13.39 27.17 22.46
N GLU A 424 13.23 26.20 21.56
CA GLU A 424 13.30 24.78 21.86
C GLU A 424 14.41 24.11 21.08
N MET A 425 15.15 23.22 21.72
CA MET A 425 16.12 22.34 21.09
C MET A 425 15.85 20.91 21.55
N GLY A 426 15.80 19.99 20.60
CA GLY A 426 15.67 18.56 20.87
C GLY A 426 16.75 17.79 20.15
N PHE A 427 17.30 16.81 20.81
CA PHE A 427 18.23 15.85 20.25
C PHE A 427 17.79 14.45 20.63
N SER A 428 17.77 13.53 19.67
CA SER A 428 17.59 12.11 19.97
C SER A 428 18.50 11.26 19.11
N ARG A 429 19.08 10.25 19.73
CA ARG A 429 19.87 9.21 19.07
C ARG A 429 19.30 7.86 19.46
N TRP A 430 18.87 7.13 18.48
CA TRP A 430 18.33 5.79 18.64
C TRP A 430 19.18 4.78 17.87
N GLN A 431 19.50 3.67 18.53
CA GLN A 431 20.26 2.58 17.98
C GLN A 431 19.56 1.27 18.33
N ARG A 432 19.57 0.34 17.42
CA ARG A 432 19.01 -1.01 17.60
C ARG A 432 19.88 -2.05 16.94
N MET A 433 20.12 -3.13 17.65
CA MET A 433 20.64 -4.38 17.12
C MET A 433 19.59 -5.47 17.33
N ASP A 434 19.38 -6.29 16.32
CA ASP A 434 18.48 -7.45 16.38
C ASP A 434 19.11 -8.66 15.72
N HIS A 435 18.89 -9.83 16.33
CA HIS A 435 19.32 -11.13 15.84
C HIS A 435 18.18 -12.12 16.03
N THR A 436 17.88 -12.87 14.98
CA THR A 436 16.89 -13.93 14.98
C THR A 436 17.50 -15.18 14.38
N LEU A 437 17.39 -16.29 15.07
CA LEU A 437 17.79 -17.60 14.60
C LEU A 437 16.56 -18.51 14.59
N LEU A 438 16.25 -19.10 13.45
CA LEU A 438 15.15 -20.02 13.27
C LEU A 438 15.67 -21.36 12.75
N TYR A 439 15.28 -22.44 13.40
CA TYR A 439 15.54 -23.79 12.96
C TYR A 439 14.22 -24.53 12.75
N THR A 440 14.06 -25.20 11.63
CA THR A 440 12.87 -25.99 11.31
C THR A 440 13.29 -27.39 10.91
N GLN A 441 12.70 -28.41 11.53
CA GLN A 441 12.90 -29.81 11.24
C GLN A 441 11.57 -30.50 10.96
N SER A 442 11.44 -31.15 9.81
CA SER A 442 10.29 -31.98 9.44
C SER A 442 10.57 -33.46 9.74
N PHE A 443 9.57 -34.17 10.21
CA PHE A 443 9.61 -35.60 10.51
C PHE A 443 8.62 -36.35 9.61
N ASP A 444 8.61 -36.12 8.34
CA ASP A 444 7.70 -36.69 7.33
C ASP A 444 6.22 -36.64 7.76
N SER A 445 5.63 -37.83 8.06
CA SER A 445 4.23 -37.93 8.49
C SER A 445 4.01 -37.57 9.98
N ALA A 446 5.07 -37.51 10.78
CA ALA A 446 4.97 -37.27 12.23
C ALA A 446 4.85 -35.77 12.59
N GLY A 447 5.13 -34.87 11.66
CA GLY A 447 4.98 -33.45 11.91
C GLY A 447 6.25 -32.63 11.74
N LEU A 448 6.32 -31.50 12.42
CA LEU A 448 7.39 -30.51 12.27
C LEU A 448 7.68 -29.87 13.63
N ILE A 449 8.97 -29.72 13.94
CA ILE A 449 9.45 -28.88 15.05
C ILE A 449 10.07 -27.60 14.48
N ARG A 450 9.73 -26.44 15.06
CA ARG A 450 10.38 -25.18 14.78
C ARG A 450 10.85 -24.54 16.08
N GLY A 451 12.13 -24.24 16.16
CA GLY A 451 12.75 -23.53 17.26
C GLY A 451 13.17 -22.14 16.81
N GLY A 452 12.96 -21.13 17.65
CA GLY A 452 13.38 -19.77 17.39
C GLY A 452 14.03 -19.14 18.61
N PHE A 453 15.09 -18.35 18.36
CA PHE A 453 15.71 -17.45 19.33
C PHE A 453 15.77 -16.06 18.71
N GLU A 454 15.29 -15.07 19.44
CA GLU A 454 15.35 -13.67 19.07
C GLU A 454 16.02 -12.88 20.20
N TRP A 455 17.01 -12.06 19.86
CA TRP A 455 17.64 -11.13 20.76
C TRP A 455 17.66 -9.74 20.15
N GLN A 456 17.30 -8.76 20.94
CA GLN A 456 17.25 -7.37 20.53
C GLN A 456 17.81 -6.47 21.62
N SER A 457 18.61 -5.49 21.21
CA SER A 457 19.06 -4.42 22.09
C SER A 457 18.78 -3.07 21.44
N GLN A 458 18.21 -2.16 22.20
CA GLN A 458 17.94 -0.80 21.78
C GLN A 458 18.53 0.18 22.78
N TRP A 459 19.06 1.26 22.27
CA TRP A 459 19.55 2.40 23.07
C TRP A 459 18.93 3.67 22.50
N LEU A 460 18.42 4.50 23.40
CA LEU A 460 17.89 5.81 23.08
C LEU A 460 18.54 6.83 24.02
N ALA A 461 19.13 7.87 23.47
CA ALA A 461 19.43 9.10 24.18
C ALA A 461 18.50 10.18 23.68
N ALA A 462 17.78 10.85 24.56
CA ALA A 462 16.90 11.95 24.23
C ALA A 462 17.20 13.12 25.17
N ASP A 463 17.57 14.26 24.58
CA ASP A 463 17.88 15.49 25.26
C ASP A 463 16.91 16.57 24.80
N TYR A 464 16.37 17.32 25.70
CA TYR A 464 15.47 18.44 25.46
C TYR A 464 15.89 19.67 26.23
N SER A 465 15.87 20.82 25.60
CA SER A 465 16.06 22.09 26.24
C SER A 465 15.06 23.13 25.73
N ALA A 466 14.61 23.98 26.62
CA ALA A 466 13.73 25.08 26.32
C ALA A 466 14.14 26.32 27.11
N ALA A 467 14.20 27.46 26.44
CA ALA A 467 14.50 28.76 27.05
C ALA A 467 13.42 29.78 26.67
N ILE A 468 12.98 30.58 27.65
CA ILE A 468 11.95 31.60 27.45
C ILE A 468 12.60 32.98 27.53
N SER A 469 12.25 33.83 26.54
CA SER A 469 12.51 35.27 26.56
C SER A 469 11.17 35.99 26.67
N GLY A 470 11.02 36.87 27.70
CA GLY A 470 9.80 37.62 27.98
C GLY A 470 9.28 37.44 29.40
N THR A 471 8.05 37.91 29.69
CA THR A 471 7.38 37.75 30.98
C THR A 471 6.86 36.35 31.16
N VAL A 472 7.48 35.55 32.00
CA VAL A 472 7.19 34.12 32.18
C VAL A 472 5.91 33.91 32.99
N PRO A 473 4.86 33.22 32.45
CA PRO A 473 3.89 32.56 33.31
C PRO A 473 4.59 31.50 34.14
N ARG A 474 4.25 31.38 35.45
CA ARG A 474 4.77 30.30 36.29
C ARG A 474 4.43 28.93 35.67
N GLY A 475 5.37 28.31 34.95
CA GLY A 475 5.26 27.02 34.32
C GLY A 475 6.51 26.16 34.56
N LEU A 476 6.69 25.12 33.80
CA LEU A 476 7.83 24.20 33.90
C LEU A 476 9.17 24.87 33.59
N VAL A 477 9.17 25.91 32.76
CA VAL A 477 10.39 26.65 32.39
C VAL A 477 10.67 27.75 33.40
N GLY A 478 11.65 27.54 34.27
CA GLY A 478 12.12 28.56 35.22
C GLY A 478 12.98 29.63 34.55
N LYS A 479 13.43 30.66 35.31
CA LYS A 479 14.32 31.72 34.80
C LYS A 479 15.64 31.20 34.19
N GLN A 480 16.06 30.00 34.56
CA GLN A 480 17.28 29.33 34.05
C GLN A 480 17.05 28.47 32.85
N GLY A 481 15.83 28.44 32.31
CA GLY A 481 15.42 27.49 31.25
C GLY A 481 15.03 26.12 31.79
N LEU A 482 14.64 25.24 30.91
CA LEU A 482 14.29 23.83 31.18
C LEU A 482 15.24 22.93 30.41
N THR A 483 15.89 22.01 31.12
CA THR A 483 16.69 20.95 30.48
C THR A 483 16.25 19.59 31.00
N ALA A 484 16.20 18.61 30.12
CA ALA A 484 15.89 17.22 30.47
C ALA A 484 16.68 16.28 29.55
N SER A 485 17.20 15.20 30.11
CA SER A 485 17.94 14.17 29.39
C SER A 485 17.48 12.79 29.85
N TYR A 486 17.23 11.90 28.90
CA TYR A 486 16.61 10.60 29.12
C TYR A 486 17.36 9.50 28.34
N PRO A 487 18.57 9.11 28.72
CA PRO A 487 19.18 7.91 28.18
C PRO A 487 18.42 6.66 28.65
N GLN A 488 18.09 5.81 27.69
CA GLN A 488 17.34 4.59 27.90
C GLN A 488 18.04 3.41 27.23
N ALA A 489 17.86 2.22 27.77
CA ALA A 489 18.24 0.98 27.14
C ALA A 489 17.12 -0.06 27.26
N LEU A 490 16.91 -0.84 26.23
CA LEU A 490 16.00 -1.99 26.23
C LEU A 490 16.70 -3.21 25.65
N HIS A 491 16.74 -4.28 26.44
CA HIS A 491 17.26 -5.55 26.01
C HIS A 491 16.15 -6.59 26.08
N THR A 492 15.95 -7.34 25.00
CA THR A 492 14.96 -8.41 24.95
C THR A 492 15.59 -9.70 24.45
N GLY A 493 15.26 -10.79 25.09
CA GLY A 493 15.58 -12.14 24.65
C GLY A 493 14.32 -12.99 24.61
N LYS A 494 14.08 -13.70 23.52
CA LYS A 494 12.89 -14.52 23.34
C LYS A 494 13.27 -15.89 22.79
N THR A 495 12.70 -16.92 23.35
CA THR A 495 12.76 -18.29 22.80
C THR A 495 11.37 -18.81 22.53
N LEU A 496 11.19 -19.56 21.47
CA LEU A 496 9.95 -20.23 21.16
C LEU A 496 10.23 -21.58 20.52
N TRP A 497 9.53 -22.60 20.98
CA TRP A 497 9.47 -23.91 20.36
C TRP A 497 8.02 -24.18 19.94
N LEU A 498 7.84 -24.54 18.68
CA LEU A 498 6.56 -24.90 18.08
C LEU A 498 6.67 -26.33 17.58
N TYR A 499 5.78 -27.20 18.04
CA TYR A 499 5.56 -28.54 17.47
C TYR A 499 4.23 -28.55 16.72
N LEU A 500 4.25 -28.92 15.46
CA LEU A 500 3.08 -28.97 14.60
C LEU A 500 2.94 -30.41 14.07
N ALA A 501 1.79 -31.04 14.33
CA ALA A 501 1.56 -32.41 13.93
C ALA A 501 0.13 -32.68 13.45
N PRO A 502 -0.07 -33.60 12.50
CA PRO A 502 -1.38 -34.19 12.26
C PRO A 502 -1.77 -35.08 13.45
N ILE A 503 -3.00 -34.86 13.98
CA ILE A 503 -3.54 -35.65 15.12
C ILE A 503 -4.42 -36.79 14.58
N ALA A 504 -5.29 -36.50 13.62
CA ALA A 504 -6.21 -37.41 12.97
C ALA A 504 -6.63 -36.87 11.60
N LYS A 505 -7.43 -37.63 10.83
CA LYS A 505 -7.93 -37.16 9.55
C LYS A 505 -8.70 -35.84 9.72
N GLY A 506 -8.21 -34.76 9.09
CA GLY A 506 -8.78 -33.42 9.21
C GLY A 506 -8.34 -32.64 10.44
N PHE A 507 -7.68 -33.25 11.42
CA PHE A 507 -7.20 -32.60 12.63
C PHE A 507 -5.69 -32.40 12.60
N THR A 508 -5.26 -31.14 12.86
CA THR A 508 -3.85 -30.82 13.12
C THR A 508 -3.76 -30.10 14.46
N GLY A 509 -2.69 -30.32 15.20
CA GLY A 509 -2.43 -29.64 16.45
C GLY A 509 -1.11 -28.92 16.43
N ASP A 510 -1.03 -27.80 17.16
CA ASP A 510 0.21 -27.16 17.51
C ASP A 510 0.38 -27.10 19.03
N ALA A 511 1.61 -27.30 19.49
CA ALA A 511 2.01 -27.09 20.87
C ALA A 511 3.12 -26.03 20.88
N ARG A 512 3.06 -25.11 21.83
CA ARG A 512 4.01 -24.00 21.97
C ARG A 512 4.56 -23.93 23.37
N LEU A 513 5.86 -23.73 23.47
CA LEU A 513 6.56 -23.51 24.72
C LEU A 513 7.62 -22.42 24.49
N GLY A 514 7.76 -21.51 25.42
CA GLY A 514 8.80 -20.50 25.28
C GLY A 514 8.92 -19.56 26.48
N GLY A 515 9.82 -18.61 26.33
CA GLY A 515 10.06 -17.57 27.30
C GLY A 515 10.46 -16.26 26.66
N LEU A 516 10.10 -15.18 27.32
CA LEU A 516 10.52 -13.84 27.02
C LEU A 516 11.18 -13.23 28.26
N TYR A 517 12.33 -12.65 28.08
CA TYR A 517 12.94 -11.77 29.05
C TYR A 517 13.13 -10.40 28.43
N PHE A 518 12.78 -9.35 29.16
CA PHE A 518 13.22 -8.00 28.79
C PHE A 518 13.67 -7.21 30.02
N GLN A 519 14.59 -6.29 29.76
CA GLN A 519 15.09 -5.31 30.72
C GLN A 519 15.05 -3.94 30.07
N GLN A 520 14.33 -3.03 30.69
CA GLN A 520 14.24 -1.63 30.26
C GLN A 520 14.84 -0.74 31.34
N SER A 521 15.85 0.04 30.98
CA SER A 521 16.53 0.98 31.90
C SER A 521 16.33 2.41 31.40
N LEU A 522 16.15 3.33 32.35
CA LEU A 522 16.01 4.76 32.11
C LEU A 522 16.81 5.51 33.17
N LEU A 523 17.56 6.52 32.74
CA LEU A 523 18.17 7.49 33.60
C LEU A 523 17.58 8.87 33.32
N THR A 524 17.04 9.56 34.32
CA THR A 524 16.53 10.93 34.16
C THR A 524 17.55 11.93 34.72
N ARG A 525 17.79 13.01 33.99
CA ARG A 525 18.62 14.13 34.39
C ARG A 525 17.95 15.43 33.95
N GLY A 526 17.94 16.45 34.84
CA GLY A 526 17.41 17.75 34.45
C GLY A 526 17.40 18.73 35.64
N ASN A 527 17.18 20.00 35.36
CA ASN A 527 17.16 21.04 36.38
C ASN A 527 15.87 21.08 37.22
N HIS A 528 14.84 20.31 36.87
CA HIS A 528 13.61 20.20 37.65
C HIS A 528 13.41 18.82 38.28
N ASN A 529 14.14 17.82 37.89
CA ASN A 529 14.00 16.45 38.37
C ASN A 529 15.25 16.03 39.15
N ARG A 530 15.05 15.33 40.24
CA ARG A 530 16.13 14.56 40.86
C ARG A 530 16.61 13.56 39.81
N SER A 531 17.91 13.29 39.73
CA SER A 531 18.40 12.22 38.90
C SER A 531 17.85 10.90 39.42
N VAL A 532 17.06 10.21 38.56
CA VAL A 532 16.48 8.92 38.91
C VAL A 532 16.99 7.88 37.91
N ALA A 533 17.57 6.81 38.45
CA ALA A 533 17.85 5.60 37.65
C ALA A 533 16.77 4.56 37.96
N ALA A 534 16.15 4.02 36.93
CA ALA A 534 15.14 2.99 37.09
C ALA A 534 15.33 1.88 36.04
N THR A 535 15.16 0.64 36.47
CA THR A 535 15.25 -0.53 35.60
C THR A 535 14.08 -1.45 35.88
N LEU A 536 13.26 -1.68 34.86
CA LEU A 536 12.21 -2.67 34.86
C LEU A 536 12.71 -3.97 34.23
N GLN A 537 12.62 -5.06 34.97
CA GLN A 537 12.89 -6.41 34.47
C GLN A 537 11.58 -7.18 34.39
N GLN A 538 11.37 -7.86 33.26
CA GLN A 538 10.23 -8.76 33.10
C GLN A 538 10.69 -10.10 32.57
N SER A 539 10.22 -11.17 33.17
CA SER A 539 10.32 -12.52 32.65
C SER A 539 8.90 -13.09 32.41
N ASP A 540 8.68 -13.66 31.26
CA ASP A 540 7.43 -14.32 30.88
C ASP A 540 7.75 -15.73 30.40
N LEU A 541 7.17 -16.72 31.06
CA LEU A 541 7.18 -18.12 30.63
C LEU A 541 5.78 -18.47 30.14
N PHE A 542 5.68 -19.06 28.96
CA PHE A 542 4.40 -19.43 28.38
C PHE A 542 4.40 -20.83 27.83
N ALA A 543 3.22 -21.46 27.92
CA ALA A 543 2.93 -22.73 27.30
C ALA A 543 1.48 -22.75 26.78
N GLY A 544 1.25 -23.45 25.71
CA GLY A 544 -0.08 -23.57 25.14
C GLY A 544 -0.11 -24.31 23.82
N GLY A 545 -1.18 -24.16 23.09
CA GLY A 545 -1.33 -24.76 21.77
C GLY A 545 -2.68 -24.46 21.15
N ALA A 546 -2.88 -25.01 19.96
CA ALA A 546 -4.14 -24.96 19.27
C ALA A 546 -4.46 -26.26 18.56
N VAL A 547 -5.74 -26.55 18.42
CA VAL A 547 -6.29 -27.63 17.61
C VAL A 547 -7.00 -27.02 16.41
N ASN A 548 -6.67 -27.50 15.24
CA ASN A 548 -7.24 -27.08 13.97
C ASN A 548 -8.02 -28.26 13.38
N TYR A 549 -9.26 -28.02 12.98
CA TYR A 549 -10.11 -29.00 12.29
C TYR A 549 -10.49 -28.48 10.92
N THR A 550 -10.14 -29.23 9.88
CA THR A 550 -10.45 -28.85 8.49
C THR A 550 -11.48 -29.81 7.92
N VAL A 551 -12.62 -29.27 7.47
CA VAL A 551 -13.68 -30.00 6.79
C VAL A 551 -14.10 -29.24 5.53
N GLY A 552 -13.82 -29.81 4.36
CA GLY A 552 -14.05 -29.13 3.08
C GLY A 552 -13.37 -27.76 3.03
N PRO A 553 -14.10 -26.67 2.74
CA PRO A 553 -13.55 -25.33 2.67
C PRO A 553 -13.41 -24.65 4.04
N VAL A 554 -13.85 -25.29 5.13
CA VAL A 554 -13.93 -24.69 6.46
C VAL A 554 -12.77 -25.18 7.34
N LEU A 555 -12.09 -24.25 8.02
CA LEU A 555 -11.09 -24.47 9.05
C LEU A 555 -11.61 -23.90 10.38
N VAL A 556 -11.69 -24.71 11.42
CA VAL A 556 -11.95 -24.28 12.79
C VAL A 556 -10.66 -24.38 13.58
N LYS A 557 -10.26 -23.31 14.25
CA LYS A 557 -9.06 -23.26 15.09
C LYS A 557 -9.45 -22.81 16.50
N ALA A 558 -9.10 -23.61 17.49
CA ALA A 558 -9.26 -23.28 18.91
C ALA A 558 -7.91 -23.35 19.60
N GLY A 559 -7.52 -22.28 20.28
CA GLY A 559 -6.22 -22.17 20.94
C GLY A 559 -6.32 -21.60 22.36
N LEU A 560 -5.36 -21.98 23.19
CA LEU A 560 -5.13 -21.42 24.51
C LEU A 560 -3.65 -21.23 24.74
N LEU A 561 -3.26 -20.05 25.21
CA LEU A 561 -1.92 -19.76 25.66
C LEU A 561 -1.97 -19.31 27.12
N ALA A 562 -1.16 -19.91 27.97
CA ALA A 562 -1.05 -19.59 29.39
C ALA A 562 0.34 -19.00 29.65
N HIS A 563 0.39 -17.93 30.44
CA HIS A 563 1.61 -17.21 30.76
C HIS A 563 1.80 -17.07 32.28
N THR A 564 3.06 -17.03 32.67
CA THR A 564 3.48 -16.60 34.00
C THR A 564 4.45 -15.44 33.82
N VAL A 565 3.99 -14.24 34.15
CA VAL A 565 4.76 -13.02 34.02
C VAL A 565 5.24 -12.55 35.38
N ARG A 566 6.52 -12.27 35.52
CA ARG A 566 7.11 -11.62 36.69
C ARG A 566 7.69 -10.29 36.28
N GLN A 567 7.32 -9.23 36.99
CA GLN A 567 7.84 -7.86 36.84
C GLN A 567 8.50 -7.42 38.13
N ASP A 568 9.72 -6.89 38.02
CA ASP A 568 10.50 -6.34 39.12
C ASP A 568 11.02 -4.94 38.70
N LEU A 569 10.84 -3.92 39.54
CA LEU A 569 11.36 -2.57 39.35
C LEU A 569 12.45 -2.26 40.38
N GLU A 570 13.63 -1.95 39.88
CA GLU A 570 14.72 -1.39 40.65
C GLU A 570 14.83 0.12 40.34
N ALA A 571 14.70 0.98 41.34
CA ALA A 571 14.79 2.40 41.12
C ALA A 571 15.45 3.09 42.32
N THR A 572 16.17 4.19 42.07
CA THR A 572 16.74 5.08 43.13
C THR A 572 15.64 6.01 43.68
N LEU A 573 14.52 5.43 44.10
CA LEU A 573 13.35 6.11 44.59
C LEU A 573 13.14 5.82 46.08
N PRO A 574 12.47 6.72 46.81
CA PRO A 574 12.15 6.49 48.23
C PRO A 574 11.19 5.33 48.48
N SER A 575 10.42 4.90 47.46
CA SER A 575 9.43 3.82 47.55
C SER A 575 9.83 2.66 46.67
N GLU A 576 10.09 1.50 47.26
CA GLU A 576 10.27 0.25 46.55
C GLU A 576 8.90 -0.24 46.07
N LEU A 577 8.80 -0.54 44.76
CA LEU A 577 7.68 -1.29 44.21
C LEU A 577 7.98 -2.77 44.35
N PRO A 578 7.18 -3.52 45.14
CA PRO A 578 7.39 -4.96 45.25
C PRO A 578 7.17 -5.66 43.92
N GLY A 579 8.04 -6.58 43.57
CA GLY A 579 7.88 -7.40 42.38
C GLY A 579 6.53 -8.10 42.31
N LYS A 580 5.91 -8.15 41.14
CA LYS A 580 4.59 -8.73 40.92
C LYS A 580 4.66 -9.93 39.99
N ARG A 581 4.00 -11.02 40.39
CA ARG A 581 3.79 -12.19 39.54
C ARG A 581 2.34 -12.21 39.05
N LEU A 582 2.15 -12.41 37.75
CA LEU A 582 0.86 -12.39 37.08
C LEU A 582 0.67 -13.69 36.33
N TYR A 583 -0.55 -14.23 36.34
CA TYR A 583 -0.94 -15.42 35.58
C TYR A 583 -1.97 -15.01 34.54
N LEU A 584 -1.74 -15.35 33.30
CA LEU A 584 -2.55 -14.94 32.17
C LEU A 584 -3.03 -16.16 31.40
N ALA A 585 -4.24 -16.08 30.85
CA ALA A 585 -4.76 -17.06 29.92
C ALA A 585 -5.37 -16.33 28.72
N GLU A 586 -4.90 -16.67 27.53
CA GLU A 586 -5.28 -16.05 26.28
C GLU A 586 -5.95 -17.09 25.34
N PRO A 587 -7.27 -17.27 25.48
CA PRO A 587 -8.03 -18.13 24.59
C PRO A 587 -8.21 -17.44 23.23
N SER A 588 -8.26 -18.25 22.19
CA SER A 588 -8.56 -17.82 20.83
C SER A 588 -9.43 -18.84 20.10
N LEU A 589 -10.38 -18.34 19.30
CA LEU A 589 -11.20 -19.17 18.42
C LEU A 589 -11.27 -18.50 17.07
N ALA A 590 -11.05 -19.25 15.98
CA ALA A 590 -11.23 -18.77 14.64
C ALA A 590 -11.95 -19.80 13.78
N ILE A 591 -12.86 -19.33 12.94
CA ILE A 591 -13.54 -20.12 11.92
C ILE A 591 -13.25 -19.42 10.59
N VAL A 592 -12.58 -20.13 9.68
CA VAL A 592 -12.20 -19.65 8.36
C VAL A 592 -12.93 -20.50 7.33
N ALA A 593 -13.63 -19.86 6.41
CA ALA A 593 -14.20 -20.51 5.23
C ALA A 593 -13.58 -19.90 3.98
N SER A 594 -12.97 -20.71 3.13
CA SER A 594 -12.24 -20.23 1.96
C SER A 594 -12.54 -21.09 0.74
N THR A 595 -12.99 -20.42 -0.32
CA THR A 595 -13.15 -20.96 -1.67
C THR A 595 -12.32 -20.12 -2.65
N GLU A 596 -12.38 -20.41 -3.93
CA GLU A 596 -11.65 -19.63 -4.95
C GLU A 596 -12.03 -18.16 -5.02
N ARG A 597 -13.28 -17.80 -4.64
CA ARG A 597 -13.82 -16.44 -4.77
C ARG A 597 -14.26 -15.83 -3.45
N HIS A 598 -14.45 -16.63 -2.43
CA HIS A 598 -15.01 -16.20 -1.16
C HIS A 598 -14.07 -16.58 -0.02
N TYR A 599 -13.81 -15.63 0.85
CA TYR A 599 -13.11 -15.84 2.10
C TYR A 599 -13.92 -15.24 3.25
N GLY A 600 -14.14 -16.02 4.29
CA GLY A 600 -14.85 -15.60 5.50
C GLY A 600 -14.03 -15.95 6.73
N LEU A 601 -13.93 -15.03 7.69
CA LEU A 601 -13.28 -15.22 8.98
C LEU A 601 -14.20 -14.74 10.09
N LEU A 602 -14.42 -15.59 11.08
CA LEU A 602 -14.93 -15.23 12.40
C LEU A 602 -13.83 -15.52 13.42
N LYS A 603 -13.41 -14.51 14.19
CA LYS A 603 -12.31 -14.65 15.15
C LYS A 603 -12.67 -14.00 16.48
N TYR A 604 -12.37 -14.70 17.55
CA TYR A 604 -12.30 -14.20 18.90
C TYR A 604 -10.88 -14.37 19.43
N SER A 605 -10.36 -13.38 20.12
CA SER A 605 -9.10 -13.48 20.86
C SER A 605 -9.12 -12.59 22.09
N ARG A 606 -8.50 -13.08 23.17
CA ARG A 606 -8.18 -12.29 24.35
C ARG A 606 -6.70 -11.97 24.32
N ASN A 607 -6.36 -10.71 24.52
CA ASN A 607 -5.00 -10.23 24.61
C ASN A 607 -4.77 -9.56 25.96
N SER A 608 -3.59 -9.72 26.51
CA SER A 608 -3.22 -9.12 27.79
C SER A 608 -2.00 -8.22 27.63
N THR A 609 -1.98 -7.10 28.32
CA THR A 609 -0.86 -6.15 28.30
C THR A 609 -0.46 -5.82 29.70
N THR A 610 0.85 -5.82 29.98
CA THR A 610 1.45 -5.45 31.26
C THR A 610 2.03 -4.05 31.21
N SER A 611 2.24 -3.43 32.38
CA SER A 611 2.85 -2.10 32.52
C SER A 611 4.26 -2.06 31.94
N THR A 612 4.60 -0.95 31.30
CA THR A 612 5.96 -0.60 30.86
C THR A 612 6.69 0.19 31.96
N LEU A 613 7.99 0.44 31.78
CA LEU A 613 8.76 1.28 32.72
C LEU A 613 8.16 2.68 32.88
N LEU A 614 7.71 3.30 31.78
CA LEU A 614 7.12 4.64 31.82
C LEU A 614 5.76 4.67 32.52
N ASP A 615 5.04 3.53 32.54
CA ASP A 615 3.74 3.43 33.22
C ASP A 615 3.88 3.32 34.73
N VAL A 616 5.04 2.84 35.22
CA VAL A 616 5.26 2.58 36.64
C VAL A 616 6.27 3.53 37.29
N LEU A 617 6.88 4.44 36.54
CA LEU A 617 7.85 5.40 37.04
C LEU A 617 7.13 6.59 37.72
N PRO A 618 7.17 6.75 39.06
CA PRO A 618 6.41 7.79 39.76
C PRO A 618 7.02 9.19 39.65
N GLU A 619 8.18 9.34 39.02
CA GLU A 619 8.80 10.64 38.79
C GLU A 619 8.24 11.31 37.52
N PRO A 620 7.97 12.63 37.58
CA PRO A 620 7.47 13.36 36.42
C PRO A 620 8.53 13.46 35.34
N LEU A 621 8.19 12.99 34.17
CA LEU A 621 8.99 13.06 32.93
C LEU A 621 8.54 14.26 32.10
N VAL A 622 9.44 15.14 31.74
CA VAL A 622 9.18 16.28 30.84
C VAL A 622 8.97 15.77 29.43
N LYS A 623 7.79 15.97 28.86
CA LYS A 623 7.45 15.67 27.46
C LYS A 623 7.64 16.88 26.54
N SER A 624 7.36 18.06 27.08
CA SER A 624 7.56 19.35 26.40
C SER A 624 7.64 20.46 27.43
N TYR A 625 7.85 21.67 27.00
CA TYR A 625 7.84 22.83 27.88
C TYR A 625 6.51 23.06 28.66
N ARG A 626 5.45 22.41 28.23
CA ARG A 626 4.11 22.50 28.82
C ARG A 626 3.56 21.21 29.36
N SER A 627 4.24 20.09 29.16
CA SER A 627 3.67 18.79 29.52
C SER A 627 4.67 17.92 30.26
N THR A 628 4.19 17.30 31.31
CA THR A 628 4.89 16.25 32.06
C THR A 628 4.01 15.01 32.10
N GLN A 629 4.63 13.84 32.20
CA GLN A 629 3.95 12.58 32.48
C GLN A 629 4.55 11.94 33.72
N GLN A 630 3.68 11.38 34.55
CA GLN A 630 4.06 10.65 35.74
C GLN A 630 3.42 9.28 35.75
N GLY A 631 4.22 8.25 35.95
CA GLY A 631 3.78 6.88 36.05
C GLY A 631 3.05 6.55 37.34
N SER A 632 2.46 5.38 37.36
CA SER A 632 1.76 4.85 38.57
C SER A 632 2.75 4.17 39.50
N THR A 633 2.34 3.97 40.76
CA THR A 633 3.10 3.17 41.72
C THR A 633 2.68 1.71 41.78
N GLU A 634 1.99 1.22 40.72
CA GLU A 634 1.46 -0.13 40.69
C GLU A 634 1.69 -0.80 39.34
N PHE A 635 2.10 -2.07 39.38
CA PHE A 635 2.06 -2.93 38.18
C PHE A 635 0.62 -3.29 37.86
N ARG A 636 0.22 -3.06 36.61
CA ARG A 636 -1.13 -3.29 36.11
C ARG A 636 -1.17 -4.31 35.00
N LEU A 637 -2.31 -4.95 34.91
CA LEU A 637 -2.62 -5.92 33.88
C LEU A 637 -3.93 -5.53 33.21
N HIS A 638 -3.88 -5.47 31.90
CA HIS A 638 -5.01 -5.17 31.04
C HIS A 638 -5.41 -6.37 30.26
N HIS A 639 -6.72 -6.55 30.08
CA HIS A 639 -7.31 -7.54 29.20
C HIS A 639 -8.17 -6.85 28.15
N GLY A 640 -7.89 -7.15 26.90
CA GLY A 640 -8.72 -6.79 25.75
C GLY A 640 -9.32 -8.04 25.14
N ASN A 641 -10.63 -8.00 24.87
CA ASN A 641 -11.31 -9.03 24.10
C ASN A 641 -11.64 -8.48 22.72
N THR A 642 -11.22 -9.20 21.70
CA THR A 642 -11.38 -8.80 20.30
C THR A 642 -12.27 -9.80 19.59
N TYR A 643 -13.31 -9.30 18.93
CA TYR A 643 -14.20 -10.05 18.06
C TYR A 643 -14.09 -9.48 16.65
N GLN A 644 -13.87 -10.34 15.68
CA GLN A 644 -13.69 -9.92 14.29
C GLN A 644 -14.53 -10.80 13.38
N ILE A 645 -15.24 -10.17 12.47
CA ILE A 645 -15.87 -10.79 11.32
C ILE A 645 -15.24 -10.13 10.09
N TYR A 646 -14.77 -10.94 9.17
CA TYR A 646 -14.24 -10.46 7.91
C TYR A 646 -14.83 -11.31 6.79
N TYR A 647 -15.23 -10.67 5.72
CA TYR A 647 -15.66 -11.34 4.51
C TYR A 647 -15.07 -10.65 3.28
N SER A 648 -14.60 -11.44 2.36
CA SER A 648 -14.13 -10.93 1.08
C SER A 648 -14.66 -11.80 -0.06
N TYR A 649 -15.11 -11.13 -1.11
CA TYR A 649 -15.43 -11.69 -2.40
C TYR A 649 -14.51 -11.06 -3.44
N ALA A 650 -13.90 -11.86 -4.30
CA ALA A 650 -13.12 -11.37 -5.42
C ALA A 650 -13.31 -12.26 -6.64
N ASN A 651 -13.63 -11.64 -7.74
CA ASN A 651 -13.61 -12.27 -9.06
C ASN A 651 -12.62 -11.49 -9.94
N VAL A 652 -11.41 -11.99 -10.01
CA VAL A 652 -10.30 -11.34 -10.72
C VAL A 652 -10.60 -11.22 -12.23
N LEU A 653 -11.28 -12.20 -12.80
CA LEU A 653 -11.61 -12.20 -14.24
C LEU A 653 -12.63 -11.12 -14.60
N SER A 654 -13.64 -10.90 -13.75
CA SER A 654 -14.61 -9.81 -13.92
C SER A 654 -14.16 -8.48 -13.33
N ARG A 655 -12.99 -8.43 -12.68
CA ARG A 655 -12.43 -7.25 -12.00
C ARG A 655 -13.34 -6.67 -10.92
N ASN A 656 -14.04 -7.54 -10.19
CA ASN A 656 -14.96 -7.15 -9.14
C ASN A 656 -14.49 -7.68 -7.80
N SER A 657 -14.50 -6.84 -6.77
CA SER A 657 -14.18 -7.24 -5.41
C SER A 657 -15.11 -6.56 -4.40
N LEU A 658 -15.36 -7.24 -3.30
CA LEU A 658 -16.09 -6.74 -2.15
C LEU A 658 -15.37 -7.22 -0.89
N GLN A 659 -15.11 -6.32 0.04
CA GLN A 659 -14.52 -6.64 1.34
C GLN A 659 -15.33 -5.94 2.42
N THR A 660 -15.63 -6.66 3.47
CA THR A 660 -16.29 -6.09 4.65
C THR A 660 -15.66 -6.63 5.91
N GLN A 661 -15.52 -5.77 6.91
CA GLN A 661 -14.98 -6.11 8.21
C GLN A 661 -15.86 -5.50 9.29
N LEU A 662 -16.14 -6.30 10.31
CA LEU A 662 -16.69 -5.85 11.58
C LEU A 662 -15.71 -6.24 12.68
N TYR A 663 -15.31 -5.27 13.48
CA TYR A 663 -14.37 -5.45 14.57
C TYR A 663 -14.93 -4.82 15.84
N TYR A 664 -15.00 -5.62 16.90
CA TYR A 664 -15.38 -5.11 18.23
C TYR A 664 -14.28 -5.43 19.22
N ASN A 665 -13.75 -4.40 19.86
CA ASN A 665 -12.77 -4.50 20.93
C ASN A 665 -13.35 -4.00 22.24
N HIS A 666 -13.14 -4.76 23.31
CA HIS A 666 -13.57 -4.41 24.65
C HIS A 666 -12.43 -4.56 25.63
N ASN A 667 -12.05 -3.46 26.27
CA ASN A 667 -10.98 -3.40 27.27
C ASN A 667 -11.57 -3.21 28.67
N SER A 668 -11.21 -4.08 29.58
CA SER A 668 -11.81 -4.10 30.92
C SER A 668 -11.24 -3.06 31.88
N HIS A 669 -9.98 -2.73 31.79
CA HIS A 669 -9.29 -1.72 32.60
C HIS A 669 -8.06 -1.25 31.82
N PRO A 670 -8.20 -0.40 30.78
CA PRO A 670 -7.07 0.05 30.00
C PRO A 670 -6.09 0.88 30.85
N ILE A 671 -4.83 0.92 30.45
CA ILE A 671 -3.92 1.98 30.90
C ILE A 671 -4.46 3.28 30.31
N ASP A 672 -4.66 4.27 31.17
CA ASP A 672 -5.26 5.54 30.80
C ASP A 672 -4.53 6.67 31.50
N THR A 673 -4.87 7.90 31.19
CA THR A 673 -4.32 9.08 31.82
C THR A 673 -5.36 9.86 32.60
N HIS A 674 -4.93 10.44 33.70
CA HIS A 674 -5.63 11.52 34.39
C HIS A 674 -4.85 12.81 34.15
N ASP A 675 -5.41 13.72 33.38
CA ASP A 675 -4.74 14.94 32.95
C ASP A 675 -5.13 16.10 33.87
N VAL A 676 -4.14 16.67 34.57
CA VAL A 676 -4.30 17.92 35.31
C VAL A 676 -3.86 19.06 34.41
N ILE A 677 -4.85 19.77 33.85
CA ILE A 677 -4.64 20.85 32.90
C ILE A 677 -4.76 22.19 33.57
N ALA A 678 -3.70 22.99 33.45
CA ALA A 678 -3.63 24.40 33.84
C ALA A 678 -3.29 25.28 32.62
N ALA A 679 -3.48 26.59 32.73
CA ALA A 679 -3.16 27.50 31.62
C ALA A 679 -1.69 27.45 31.21
N SER A 680 -0.76 27.18 32.15
CA SER A 680 0.69 27.15 31.94
C SER A 680 1.23 25.77 31.54
N HIS A 681 0.65 24.68 32.06
CA HIS A 681 1.14 23.31 31.83
C HIS A 681 0.08 22.26 32.07
N THR A 682 0.35 21.06 31.57
CA THR A 682 -0.46 19.85 31.78
C THR A 682 0.44 18.78 32.42
N THR A 683 -0.09 18.11 33.45
CA THR A 683 0.54 16.93 34.04
C THR A 683 -0.38 15.74 33.84
N SER A 684 0.12 14.70 33.15
CA SER A 684 -0.61 13.45 32.89
C SER A 684 -0.15 12.37 33.85
N TYR A 685 -1.06 11.84 34.65
CA TYR A 685 -0.81 10.74 35.58
C TYR A 685 -1.32 9.45 34.97
N ILE A 686 -0.50 8.40 34.97
CA ILE A 686 -0.93 7.08 34.50
C ILE A 686 -1.86 6.44 35.53
N ILE A 687 -3.05 6.10 35.11
CA ILE A 687 -4.09 5.49 35.94
C ILE A 687 -4.62 4.19 35.34
N SER A 688 -5.41 3.44 36.11
CA SER A 688 -6.28 2.38 35.58
C SER A 688 -7.57 3.03 35.09
N GLY A 689 -7.76 3.00 33.78
CA GLY A 689 -8.94 3.58 33.17
C GLY A 689 -10.22 2.77 33.45
N ARG A 690 -11.35 3.38 33.15
CA ARG A 690 -12.64 2.67 33.10
C ARG A 690 -12.72 1.80 31.85
N ARG A 691 -13.71 0.92 31.81
CA ARG A 691 -13.99 0.09 30.63
C ARG A 691 -14.11 0.94 29.38
N SER A 692 -13.46 0.50 28.32
CA SER A 692 -13.59 1.11 27.00
C SER A 692 -13.98 0.06 25.96
N SER A 693 -14.68 0.50 24.93
CA SER A 693 -15.01 -0.38 23.80
C SER A 693 -15.03 0.39 22.50
N THR A 694 -14.64 -0.28 21.44
CA THR A 694 -14.65 0.26 20.07
C THR A 694 -15.31 -0.75 19.14
N LEU A 695 -16.32 -0.28 18.43
CA LEU A 695 -16.93 -0.98 17.30
C LEU A 695 -16.48 -0.32 16.01
N TYR A 696 -15.93 -1.09 15.11
CA TYR A 696 -15.49 -0.64 13.79
C TYR A 696 -16.12 -1.51 12.72
N ALA A 697 -16.64 -0.88 11.67
CA ALA A 697 -17.12 -1.54 10.47
C ALA A 697 -16.52 -0.90 9.24
N SER A 698 -16.17 -1.69 8.23
CA SER A 698 -15.69 -1.18 6.95
C SER A 698 -16.26 -1.99 5.78
N LEU A 699 -16.40 -1.31 4.65
CA LEU A 699 -16.83 -1.85 3.38
C LEU A 699 -15.92 -1.25 2.31
N ASN A 700 -15.31 -2.09 1.47
CA ASN A 700 -14.54 -1.70 0.30
C ASN A 700 -15.04 -2.50 -0.90
N THR A 701 -15.21 -1.85 -2.04
CA THR A 701 -15.62 -2.52 -3.26
C THR A 701 -14.99 -1.89 -4.48
N ASP A 702 -14.53 -2.75 -5.38
CA ASP A 702 -14.15 -2.39 -6.75
C ASP A 702 -15.13 -3.06 -7.71
N TYR A 703 -15.66 -2.31 -8.66
CA TYR A 703 -16.57 -2.80 -9.68
C TYR A 703 -16.15 -2.29 -11.05
N TYR A 704 -15.89 -3.18 -11.98
CA TYR A 704 -15.53 -2.82 -13.34
C TYR A 704 -16.77 -2.75 -14.24
N LEU A 705 -17.02 -1.56 -14.77
CA LEU A 705 -18.09 -1.26 -15.70
C LEU A 705 -17.57 -1.47 -17.14
N GLY A 706 -17.73 -2.69 -17.67
CA GLY A 706 -17.19 -3.07 -18.98
C GLY A 706 -17.69 -2.19 -20.14
N ILE A 707 -18.95 -1.76 -20.13
CA ILE A 707 -19.55 -0.89 -21.15
C ILE A 707 -18.82 0.47 -21.22
N LEU A 708 -18.39 0.99 -20.09
CA LEU A 708 -17.71 2.28 -19.97
C LEU A 708 -16.19 2.17 -19.85
N ASN A 709 -15.63 0.96 -19.87
CA ASN A 709 -14.22 0.71 -19.56
C ASN A 709 -13.76 1.47 -18.31
N THR A 710 -14.56 1.45 -17.24
CA THR A 710 -14.37 2.29 -16.06
C THR A 710 -14.40 1.43 -14.80
N THR A 711 -13.45 1.65 -13.91
CA THR A 711 -13.47 1.07 -12.57
C THR A 711 -14.14 2.05 -11.61
N PHE A 712 -15.20 1.59 -10.97
CA PHE A 712 -15.82 2.24 -9.82
C PHE A 712 -15.21 1.65 -8.55
N ARG A 713 -14.76 2.50 -7.63
CA ARG A 713 -14.28 2.12 -6.30
C ARG A 713 -15.08 2.87 -5.26
N ALA A 714 -15.54 2.17 -4.23
CA ALA A 714 -16.14 2.78 -3.07
C ALA A 714 -15.58 2.16 -1.80
N ALA A 715 -15.28 3.00 -0.82
CA ALA A 715 -14.85 2.60 0.51
C ALA A 715 -15.66 3.37 1.55
N ALA A 716 -16.10 2.68 2.60
CA ALA A 716 -16.75 3.32 3.72
C ALA A 716 -16.26 2.68 5.02
N SER A 717 -16.08 3.48 6.07
CA SER A 717 -15.84 2.95 7.41
C SER A 717 -16.60 3.75 8.46
N ALA A 718 -17.03 3.05 9.50
CA ALA A 718 -17.69 3.63 10.66
C ALA A 718 -17.02 3.08 11.92
N GLN A 719 -16.69 3.96 12.86
CA GLN A 719 -16.17 3.61 14.17
C GLN A 719 -17.00 4.30 15.23
N ARG A 720 -17.35 3.55 16.28
CA ARG A 720 -17.92 4.09 17.51
C ARG A 720 -17.09 3.63 18.69
N SER A 721 -16.59 4.58 19.46
CA SER A 721 -15.78 4.34 20.64
C SER A 721 -16.46 4.90 21.88
N TYR A 722 -16.47 4.08 22.94
CA TYR A 722 -16.94 4.46 24.27
C TYR A 722 -15.74 4.45 25.21
N TYR A 723 -15.44 5.57 25.84
CA TYR A 723 -14.35 5.70 26.80
C TYR A 723 -14.63 6.83 27.80
N THR A 724 -13.82 6.93 28.84
CA THR A 724 -13.93 7.99 29.85
C THR A 724 -12.65 8.82 29.79
N GLN A 725 -12.77 10.13 29.74
CA GLN A 725 -11.65 11.06 29.85
C GLN A 725 -11.59 11.57 31.28
N ASN A 726 -10.39 11.48 31.89
CA ASN A 726 -10.16 11.92 33.26
C ASN A 726 -9.36 13.22 33.21
N VAL A 727 -10.01 14.36 33.56
CA VAL A 727 -9.40 15.68 33.48
C VAL A 727 -9.74 16.49 34.70
N ASN A 728 -8.69 17.00 35.40
CA ASN A 728 -8.81 17.74 36.65
C ASN A 728 -9.67 16.93 37.65
N GLU A 729 -10.80 17.46 38.09
CA GLU A 729 -11.73 16.80 39.01
C GLU A 729 -12.87 16.03 38.29
N TRP A 730 -12.83 15.98 36.95
CA TRP A 730 -13.94 15.48 36.15
C TRP A 730 -13.61 14.14 35.50
N GLU A 731 -14.55 13.21 35.60
CA GLU A 731 -14.60 12.01 34.80
C GLU A 731 -15.70 12.19 33.73
N ILE A 732 -15.32 12.32 32.48
CA ILE A 732 -16.20 12.67 31.39
C ILE A 732 -16.41 11.45 30.50
N PRO A 733 -17.60 10.83 30.51
CA PRO A 733 -17.90 9.76 29.56
C PRO A 733 -18.03 10.34 28.14
N LEU A 734 -17.41 9.69 27.18
CA LEU A 734 -17.35 10.13 25.79
C LEU A 734 -17.83 9.03 24.85
N VAL A 735 -18.57 9.45 23.84
CA VAL A 735 -18.88 8.64 22.65
C VAL A 735 -18.31 9.37 21.45
N ASP A 736 -17.39 8.70 20.78
CA ASP A 736 -16.72 9.21 19.58
C ASP A 736 -17.14 8.39 18.36
N ASP A 737 -17.91 9.01 17.46
CA ASP A 737 -18.34 8.44 16.21
C ASP A 737 -17.48 9.01 15.07
N TYR A 738 -16.79 8.16 14.35
CA TYR A 738 -16.01 8.51 13.19
C TYR A 738 -16.54 7.77 11.95
N LEU A 739 -16.90 8.51 10.92
CA LEU A 739 -17.42 7.98 9.66
C LEU A 739 -16.58 8.50 8.51
N THR A 740 -16.18 7.60 7.60
CA THR A 740 -15.52 7.95 6.35
C THR A 740 -16.27 7.32 5.18
N ALA A 741 -16.32 8.04 4.07
CA ALA A 741 -16.79 7.53 2.79
C ALA A 741 -15.89 8.07 1.68
N GLU A 742 -15.45 7.21 0.81
CA GLU A 742 -14.64 7.52 -0.37
C GLU A 742 -15.28 6.89 -1.60
N VAL A 743 -15.34 7.64 -2.69
CA VAL A 743 -15.83 7.16 -3.98
C VAL A 743 -14.88 7.63 -5.06
N SER A 744 -14.51 6.76 -5.98
CA SER A 744 -13.74 7.15 -7.16
C SER A 744 -14.17 6.40 -8.41
N LEU A 745 -14.01 7.06 -9.54
CA LEU A 745 -14.21 6.53 -10.89
C LEU A 745 -12.91 6.72 -11.65
N ARG A 746 -12.42 5.66 -12.26
CA ARG A 746 -11.24 5.69 -13.12
C ARG A 746 -11.56 5.05 -14.45
N THR A 747 -11.40 5.82 -15.52
CA THR A 747 -11.58 5.32 -16.88
C THR A 747 -10.32 4.59 -17.37
N HIS A 748 -10.54 3.69 -18.33
CA HIS A 748 -9.48 2.94 -19.01
C HIS A 748 -9.75 3.00 -20.53
N PHE A 749 -9.92 4.22 -21.05
CA PHE A 749 -10.20 4.40 -22.46
C PHE A 749 -8.95 4.08 -23.30
N HIS A 750 -9.14 3.44 -24.44
CA HIS A 750 -8.09 3.29 -25.46
C HIS A 750 -8.03 4.53 -26.39
N SER A 751 -8.38 5.68 -25.83
CA SER A 751 -8.44 6.97 -26.52
C SER A 751 -7.31 7.89 -26.07
N ILE A 752 -7.23 9.07 -26.66
CA ILE A 752 -6.29 10.13 -26.27
C ILE A 752 -6.60 10.73 -24.89
N PHE A 753 -7.69 10.37 -24.24
CA PHE A 753 -8.17 10.98 -23.02
C PHE A 753 -8.55 9.91 -21.99
N ASP A 754 -8.06 10.08 -20.74
CA ASP A 754 -8.49 9.35 -19.56
C ASP A 754 -8.80 10.32 -18.42
N ILE A 755 -9.75 9.94 -17.58
CA ILE A 755 -10.15 10.69 -16.40
C ILE A 755 -10.21 9.80 -15.17
N SER A 756 -9.72 10.31 -14.03
CA SER A 756 -9.95 9.74 -12.72
C SER A 756 -10.52 10.82 -11.82
N VAL A 757 -11.70 10.60 -11.26
CA VAL A 757 -12.32 11.52 -10.31
C VAL A 757 -12.60 10.81 -9.02
N GLY A 758 -12.45 11.50 -7.91
CA GLY A 758 -12.78 10.95 -6.61
C GLY A 758 -13.14 12.03 -5.60
N ALA A 759 -13.85 11.58 -4.57
CA ALA A 759 -14.20 12.41 -3.43
C ALA A 759 -14.17 11.57 -2.16
N ASP A 760 -13.70 12.17 -1.08
CA ASP A 760 -13.81 11.61 0.26
C ASP A 760 -14.58 12.56 1.18
N TRP A 761 -15.29 11.94 2.09
CA TRP A 761 -16.05 12.63 3.11
C TRP A 761 -15.77 11.98 4.46
N ARG A 762 -15.49 12.79 5.47
CA ARG A 762 -15.19 12.35 6.83
C ARG A 762 -16.03 13.15 7.82
N THR A 763 -16.58 12.45 8.78
CA THR A 763 -17.31 13.06 9.87
C THR A 763 -16.81 12.49 11.19
N ASN A 764 -16.58 13.38 12.14
CA ASN A 764 -16.34 13.02 13.52
C ASN A 764 -17.44 13.69 14.38
N ARG A 765 -18.12 12.89 15.19
CA ARG A 765 -19.13 13.32 16.14
C ARG A 765 -18.69 12.92 17.53
N LEU A 766 -18.36 13.90 18.34
CA LEU A 766 -18.01 13.69 19.74
C LEU A 766 -19.18 14.13 20.64
N GLN A 767 -19.61 13.21 21.48
CA GLN A 767 -20.70 13.41 22.44
C GLN A 767 -20.19 13.19 23.87
N SER A 768 -20.43 14.17 24.72
CA SER A 768 -20.24 14.14 26.16
C SER A 768 -21.55 14.56 26.85
N ASP A 769 -21.50 14.84 28.14
CA ASP A 769 -22.63 15.45 28.89
C ASP A 769 -22.93 16.89 28.42
N GLY A 770 -22.10 17.48 27.56
CA GLY A 770 -22.28 18.79 26.94
C GLY A 770 -22.90 18.74 25.54
N PRO A 771 -22.86 19.84 24.78
CA PRO A 771 -23.37 19.87 23.41
C PRO A 771 -22.55 18.97 22.49
N VAL A 772 -23.25 18.25 21.62
CA VAL A 772 -22.62 17.40 20.60
C VAL A 772 -21.75 18.24 19.68
N GLN A 773 -20.51 17.82 19.53
CA GLN A 773 -19.56 18.42 18.62
C GLN A 773 -19.52 17.61 17.34
N LEU A 774 -19.71 18.31 16.21
CA LEU A 774 -19.74 17.69 14.89
C LEU A 774 -18.74 18.39 13.97
N ARG A 775 -17.89 17.59 13.33
CA ARG A 775 -16.90 18.05 12.37
C ARG A 775 -17.03 17.28 11.06
N HIS A 776 -17.09 18.00 9.95
CA HIS A 776 -17.06 17.43 8.61
C HIS A 776 -15.83 17.90 7.87
N SER A 777 -15.19 17.02 7.11
CA SER A 777 -14.17 17.38 6.14
C SER A 777 -14.43 16.67 4.83
N THR A 778 -14.17 17.35 3.73
CA THR A 778 -14.35 16.81 2.39
C THR A 778 -13.09 17.06 1.56
N SER A 779 -12.77 16.12 0.70
CA SER A 779 -11.84 16.36 -0.39
C SER A 779 -12.40 15.84 -1.71
N ALA A 780 -11.98 16.43 -2.80
CA ALA A 780 -12.32 15.97 -4.14
C ALA A 780 -11.13 16.21 -5.07
N TYR A 781 -10.93 15.30 -6.00
CA TYR A 781 -9.89 15.43 -7.01
C TYR A 781 -10.38 15.03 -8.40
N ALA A 782 -9.72 15.56 -9.40
CA ALA A 782 -9.87 15.16 -10.79
C ALA A 782 -8.48 15.08 -11.42
N ASP A 783 -8.12 13.89 -11.89
CA ASP A 783 -6.92 13.63 -12.68
C ASP A 783 -7.32 13.51 -14.15
N LEU A 784 -6.80 14.38 -14.98
CA LEU A 784 -7.02 14.40 -16.41
C LEU A 784 -5.72 13.99 -17.10
N GLN A 785 -5.82 13.05 -18.02
CA GLN A 785 -4.69 12.57 -18.80
C GLN A 785 -4.99 12.66 -20.29
N PHE A 786 -4.09 13.30 -21.03
CA PHE A 786 -4.16 13.41 -22.49
C PHE A 786 -2.89 12.81 -23.11
N THR A 787 -3.07 11.95 -24.11
CA THR A 787 -1.96 11.29 -24.83
C THR A 787 -2.00 11.67 -26.30
N PHE A 788 -1.02 12.43 -26.76
CA PHE A 788 -0.88 12.90 -28.15
C PHE A 788 0.40 12.30 -28.76
N GLY A 789 0.31 11.08 -29.26
CA GLY A 789 1.48 10.36 -29.76
C GLY A 789 2.58 10.25 -28.72
N PRO A 790 3.78 10.84 -28.91
CA PRO A 790 4.87 10.77 -27.92
C PRO A 790 4.69 11.72 -26.72
N VAL A 791 3.66 12.55 -26.71
CA VAL A 791 3.42 13.55 -25.66
C VAL A 791 2.31 13.08 -24.75
N LEU A 792 2.58 13.09 -23.46
CA LEU A 792 1.62 12.86 -22.39
C LEU A 792 1.45 14.12 -21.56
N TRP A 793 0.24 14.57 -21.40
CA TRP A 793 -0.11 15.68 -20.51
C TRP A 793 -1.02 15.19 -19.40
N THR A 794 -0.61 15.39 -18.15
CA THR A 794 -1.40 15.05 -16.96
C THR A 794 -1.68 16.31 -16.16
N THR A 795 -2.89 16.43 -15.64
CA THR A 795 -3.29 17.56 -14.79
C THR A 795 -4.15 17.03 -13.64
N THR A 796 -3.78 17.38 -12.42
CA THR A 796 -4.52 17.08 -11.19
C THR A 796 -5.11 18.36 -10.61
N ILE A 797 -6.40 18.36 -10.40
CA ILE A 797 -7.13 19.40 -9.66
C ILE A 797 -7.58 18.79 -8.35
N GLU A 798 -7.27 19.45 -7.24
CA GLU A 798 -7.61 18.98 -5.90
C GLU A 798 -8.28 20.09 -5.10
N ARG A 799 -9.39 19.77 -4.42
CA ARG A 799 -10.07 20.61 -3.44
C ARG A 799 -10.04 19.93 -2.09
N LEU A 800 -9.50 20.60 -1.10
CA LEU A 800 -9.46 20.14 0.29
C LEU A 800 -10.27 21.12 1.16
N GLU A 801 -11.25 20.60 1.86
CA GLU A 801 -12.05 21.36 2.83
C GLU A 801 -11.86 20.74 4.22
N PRO A 802 -10.98 21.35 5.04
CA PRO A 802 -10.66 20.84 6.36
C PRO A 802 -11.67 21.34 7.39
N GLY A 803 -12.56 20.51 7.85
CA GLY A 803 -13.44 20.77 9.00
C GLY A 803 -14.17 22.12 8.96
N VAL A 804 -15.46 22.12 8.77
CA VAL A 804 -16.25 23.35 8.70
C VAL A 804 -16.85 23.65 10.05
N GLN A 805 -16.52 24.83 10.63
CA GLN A 805 -17.41 25.49 11.56
C GLN A 805 -18.44 26.26 10.73
N LYS A 806 -19.72 26.20 11.14
CA LYS A 806 -20.83 26.88 10.47
C LYS A 806 -20.45 28.34 10.19
N GLY A 807 -20.21 28.67 8.90
CA GLY A 807 -19.98 30.05 8.43
C GLY A 807 -18.60 30.42 7.89
N ASN A 808 -17.62 29.50 7.84
CA ASN A 808 -16.31 29.82 7.27
C ASN A 808 -15.74 28.64 6.44
N PRO A 809 -16.06 28.54 5.15
CA PRO A 809 -15.50 27.51 4.27
C PRO A 809 -14.06 27.90 3.90
N ASN A 810 -13.07 27.25 4.52
CA ASN A 810 -11.65 27.39 4.18
C ASN A 810 -11.22 26.24 3.25
N ALA A 811 -11.74 26.20 2.03
CA ALA A 811 -11.28 25.25 1.05
C ALA A 811 -9.93 25.68 0.45
N ALA A 812 -8.96 24.76 0.42
CA ALA A 812 -7.74 24.93 -0.34
C ALA A 812 -7.88 24.24 -1.70
N TYR A 813 -7.41 24.92 -2.74
CA TYR A 813 -7.42 24.42 -4.11
C TYR A 813 -5.99 24.24 -4.60
N PHE A 814 -5.73 23.13 -5.25
CA PHE A 814 -4.45 22.83 -5.86
C PHE A 814 -4.62 22.47 -7.33
N LEU A 815 -3.66 22.89 -8.11
CA LEU A 815 -3.54 22.54 -9.52
C LEU A 815 -2.08 22.09 -9.74
N ASP A 816 -1.91 20.84 -10.15
CA ASP A 816 -0.63 20.27 -10.55
C ASP A 816 -0.73 19.86 -12.01
N SER A 817 0.32 20.10 -12.79
CA SER A 817 0.33 19.72 -14.20
C SER A 817 1.72 19.27 -14.63
N GLU A 818 1.77 18.25 -15.47
CA GLU A 818 3.02 17.75 -16.05
C GLU A 818 2.83 17.41 -17.51
N VAL A 819 3.77 17.84 -18.34
CA VAL A 819 3.87 17.47 -19.74
C VAL A 819 5.15 16.64 -19.91
N GLN A 820 5.01 15.43 -20.43
CA GLN A 820 6.09 14.52 -20.74
C GLN A 820 6.19 14.33 -22.26
N TRP A 821 7.40 14.32 -22.79
CA TRP A 821 7.69 14.06 -24.18
C TRP A 821 8.68 12.90 -24.30
N THR A 822 8.23 11.79 -24.85
CA THR A 822 9.08 10.63 -25.16
C THR A 822 9.89 10.90 -26.42
N VAL A 823 11.14 11.32 -26.23
CA VAL A 823 12.06 11.67 -27.33
C VAL A 823 12.60 10.42 -28.00
N LEU A 824 12.98 9.42 -27.20
CA LEU A 824 13.43 8.11 -27.66
C LEU A 824 12.54 7.06 -27.00
N PRO A 825 11.75 6.30 -27.78
CA PRO A 825 10.88 5.26 -27.24
C PRO A 825 11.65 4.30 -26.32
N GLN A 826 11.10 4.05 -25.13
CA GLN A 826 11.66 3.19 -24.09
C GLN A 826 13.04 3.60 -23.53
N LYS A 827 13.61 4.75 -23.95
CA LYS A 827 14.93 5.20 -23.51
C LYS A 827 14.94 6.58 -22.87
N LEU A 828 14.36 7.60 -23.51
CA LEU A 828 14.47 8.97 -23.03
C LEU A 828 13.13 9.68 -23.05
N THR A 829 12.69 10.14 -21.88
CA THR A 829 11.54 11.01 -21.70
C THR A 829 12.00 12.32 -21.09
N LEU A 830 11.64 13.46 -21.70
CA LEU A 830 11.81 14.79 -21.12
C LEU A 830 10.47 15.23 -20.54
N TYR A 831 10.49 16.04 -19.47
CA TYR A 831 9.26 16.54 -18.87
C TYR A 831 9.41 17.93 -18.26
N ILE A 832 8.28 18.61 -18.18
CA ILE A 832 8.08 19.85 -17.41
C ILE A 832 6.93 19.62 -16.46
N SER A 833 7.15 19.86 -15.18
CA SER A 833 6.13 19.73 -14.13
C SER A 833 5.94 21.01 -13.35
N GLY A 834 4.69 21.31 -13.01
CA GLY A 834 4.29 22.43 -12.16
C GLY A 834 3.41 21.93 -11.03
N ASN A 835 3.80 22.18 -9.78
CA ASN A 835 3.02 21.84 -8.59
C ASN A 835 2.55 23.10 -7.87
N ASN A 836 1.32 23.05 -7.32
CA ASN A 836 0.66 24.16 -6.66
C ASN A 836 0.59 25.39 -7.57
N LEU A 837 0.20 25.22 -8.82
CA LEU A 837 0.14 26.30 -9.84
C LEU A 837 -0.83 27.42 -9.46
N LEU A 838 -1.82 27.18 -8.60
CA LEU A 838 -2.71 28.18 -8.02
C LEU A 838 -2.05 28.99 -6.90
N ASN A 839 -0.83 28.62 -6.50
CA ASN A 839 -0.05 29.25 -5.44
C ASN A 839 -0.81 29.41 -4.12
N SER A 840 -1.52 28.37 -3.72
CA SER A 840 -2.16 28.32 -2.41
C SER A 840 -1.08 28.37 -1.31
N ASN A 841 -1.17 29.34 -0.39
CA ASN A 841 -0.08 29.66 0.55
C ASN A 841 -0.33 29.14 1.97
N THR A 842 -1.59 28.92 2.34
CA THR A 842 -1.97 28.51 3.70
C THR A 842 -3.08 27.49 3.67
N TYR A 843 -3.02 26.59 4.65
CA TYR A 843 -4.07 25.62 4.93
C TYR A 843 -4.47 25.75 6.40
N ILE A 844 -5.75 25.99 6.66
CA ILE A 844 -6.27 26.15 8.02
C ILE A 844 -7.12 24.93 8.34
N TYR A 845 -6.73 24.21 9.39
CA TYR A 845 -7.43 23.05 9.91
C TYR A 845 -8.12 23.39 11.22
N TYR A 846 -9.40 23.15 11.29
CA TYR A 846 -10.17 23.32 12.53
C TYR A 846 -10.32 21.98 13.23
N SER A 847 -9.88 21.93 14.49
CA SER A 847 -10.02 20.77 15.37
C SER A 847 -10.87 21.13 16.57
N VAL A 848 -11.81 20.28 16.92
CA VAL A 848 -12.61 20.40 18.14
C VAL A 848 -12.58 19.06 18.84
N ASP A 849 -12.20 19.08 20.11
CA ASP A 849 -12.38 17.97 21.03
C ASP A 849 -13.26 18.42 22.20
N ASN A 850 -13.45 17.54 23.17
CA ASN A 850 -14.32 17.83 24.35
C ASN A 850 -13.89 19.05 25.16
N LEU A 851 -12.61 19.39 25.14
CA LEU A 851 -12.00 20.41 26.01
C LEU A 851 -11.52 21.63 25.25
N GLU A 852 -11.23 21.47 23.98
CA GLU A 852 -10.50 22.46 23.19
C GLU A 852 -11.09 22.62 21.77
N ALA A 853 -11.23 23.88 21.37
CA ALA A 853 -11.51 24.23 19.98
C ALA A 853 -10.27 24.96 19.44
N ALA A 854 -9.66 24.38 18.39
CA ALA A 854 -8.38 24.85 17.87
C ALA A 854 -8.41 25.12 16.36
N TYR A 855 -7.71 26.17 15.95
CA TYR A 855 -7.38 26.49 14.56
C TYR A 855 -5.88 26.26 14.38
N LEU A 856 -5.54 25.34 13.48
CA LEU A 856 -4.16 25.05 13.10
C LEU A 856 -3.92 25.60 11.69
N ARG A 857 -3.00 26.54 11.60
CA ARG A 857 -2.57 27.10 10.32
C ARG A 857 -1.26 26.45 9.90
N TYR A 858 -1.21 25.97 8.68
CA TYR A 858 0.00 25.43 8.07
C TYR A 858 0.39 26.24 6.85
N ASP A 859 1.67 26.55 6.73
CA ASP A 859 2.21 27.15 5.53
C ASP A 859 2.38 26.09 4.46
N ILE A 860 1.89 26.36 3.26
CA ILE A 860 1.98 25.49 2.09
C ILE A 860 3.25 25.83 1.32
N ALA A 861 3.88 24.80 0.75
CA ALA A 861 5.00 24.99 -0.15
C ALA A 861 4.57 25.83 -1.39
N PRO A 862 5.34 26.84 -1.77
CA PRO A 862 4.99 27.73 -2.89
C PRO A 862 4.94 26.98 -4.21
N ILE A 863 4.51 27.66 -5.27
CA ILE A 863 4.55 27.14 -6.64
C ILE A 863 5.94 26.58 -6.97
N ARG A 864 5.99 25.40 -7.56
CA ARG A 864 7.20 24.71 -7.99
C ARG A 864 7.09 24.37 -9.46
N VAL A 865 8.02 24.84 -10.25
CA VAL A 865 8.12 24.51 -11.68
C VAL A 865 9.49 23.89 -11.91
N MET A 866 9.50 22.72 -12.55
CA MET A 866 10.71 21.96 -12.79
C MET A 866 10.72 21.41 -14.22
N ALA A 867 11.92 21.32 -14.80
CA ALA A 867 12.16 20.61 -16.06
C ALA A 867 13.18 19.49 -15.82
N GLY A 868 12.99 18.36 -16.47
CA GLY A 868 13.84 17.20 -16.25
C GLY A 868 13.77 16.18 -17.36
N GLY A 869 14.57 15.13 -17.18
CA GLY A 869 14.60 13.98 -18.06
C GLY A 869 14.75 12.68 -17.31
N ARG A 870 14.21 11.62 -17.91
CA ARG A 870 14.34 10.24 -17.45
C ARG A 870 14.95 9.41 -18.55
N TRP A 871 16.05 8.75 -18.20
CA TRP A 871 16.71 7.76 -19.03
C TRP A 871 16.40 6.36 -18.51
N GLN A 872 15.98 5.46 -19.41
CA GLN A 872 15.71 4.04 -19.10
C GLN A 872 16.83 3.18 -19.69
N LEU A 873 17.31 2.21 -18.89
CA LEU A 873 18.36 1.26 -19.22
C LEU A 873 17.76 -0.06 -19.68
#